data_cda41ddb262d1837aba2ca9d94350392
#
_entry.id   cda41ddb262d1837aba2ca9d94350392
#
_cell.length_a   1.000
_cell.length_b   1.000
_cell.length_c   1.000
_cell.angle_alpha   90.00
_cell.angle_beta   90.00
_cell.angle_gamma   90.00
#
_symmetry.space_group_name_H-M   'P 1'
#
loop_
_entity.id
_entity.type
_entity.pdbx_description
1 polymer ?
#
loop_
_entity_poly.entity_id
_entity_poly.type
_entity_poly.pdbx_seq_one_letter_code
_entity_poly.pdbx_strand_id
1 'polypeptide(L)'
;MTIKNRIVMMPMGTNYGEQNGEMSFLHINYYKERAKGGTGLIIVENASVDSPQGSNGTTQLRIDHDNYLPRLYKFCEEIHKYGTCIAIQINHAGASAVSARTNMQPVSASDVPSKEGGEIPRPLSVEEIHHIVKKYGEAAKRAQAAGFDAVEIHAGHSYLISQFLSPLTNKRTDEFGGSVENRTRFCRMVIEEVRKQVGPSFPIMLRLSADELMEGGNTLEDTLEYLEYVQDEVDIFDVSCGLNGSIQYQIDANYMKDGWRSYMPKAVREKFGKPCISMGNIRNPKVAEQILADGDADLIGMGRGLIAEPAWVNKVATGRECDLRKCISCNIGCAGNRIGFNRPIRCTVNPAVLEGDVYKNQKVNKNCNVVVIGGGTAGLEAACTAAEVGCNTFLLEKGETLGGLASVISKIPAKKRLADFPNYLIHRAEQLENLYIFTNTEGTPENIRKFHPNLIVSSTGSAPLLPPIKGLHDRIDKKGSKVASILGMINHINDYPEDMTGKKVVVVGGGAVGLDVVEFFAARNAEISIVEMMDQIGRDLDPVTKNDMKDQMKKHHVAQLTKTALQEVKDSSFLVKDAEGERELPFDYGFVCLGMRAQGQLFAELSDAFVSDDVEILNIGDSKRARRIIDGTLEGRNILNTLTQMGYL
;
A
#
# COMPACT_ATOMS: atom_id res chain seq x y z
N MET A 1 -10.94 28.72 7.28
CA MET A 1 -9.82 28.11 6.48
C MET A 1 -10.15 28.21 5.00
N THR A 2 -9.21 28.62 4.16
CA THR A 2 -9.35 28.62 2.70
C THR A 2 -8.28 27.73 2.09
N ILE A 3 -8.67 26.73 1.32
CA ILE A 3 -7.75 25.77 0.67
C ILE A 3 -7.61 26.10 -0.82
N LYS A 4 -6.38 26.04 -1.35
CA LYS A 4 -6.05 26.44 -2.74
C LYS A 4 -6.61 25.53 -3.84
N ASN A 5 -7.00 24.30 -3.51
CA ASN A 5 -7.66 23.33 -4.38
C ASN A 5 -8.37 22.25 -3.55
N ARG A 6 -9.09 21.33 -4.19
CA ARG A 6 -9.94 20.33 -3.54
C ARG A 6 -9.22 19.02 -3.18
N ILE A 7 -7.89 18.95 -3.36
CA ILE A 7 -7.13 17.72 -3.06
C ILE A 7 -6.62 17.74 -1.63
N VAL A 8 -6.96 16.68 -0.91
CA VAL A 8 -6.59 16.47 0.49
C VAL A 8 -5.68 15.26 0.61
N MET A 9 -4.50 15.44 1.24
CA MET A 9 -3.68 14.31 1.65
C MET A 9 -4.26 13.69 2.92
N MET A 10 -4.64 12.42 2.83
CA MET A 10 -5.23 11.69 3.95
C MET A 10 -4.19 11.31 5.00
N PRO A 11 -4.57 11.23 6.29
CA PRO A 11 -3.67 10.84 7.36
C PRO A 11 -3.30 9.36 7.26
N MET A 12 -2.02 9.09 7.11
CA MET A 12 -1.46 7.74 6.98
C MET A 12 -0.24 7.62 7.88
N GLY A 13 -0.27 6.72 8.85
CA GLY A 13 0.88 6.45 9.70
C GLY A 13 2.10 6.03 8.88
N THR A 14 3.24 6.67 9.14
CA THR A 14 4.47 6.51 8.37
C THR A 14 5.57 5.75 9.09
N ASN A 15 5.56 5.73 10.42
CA ASN A 15 6.66 5.32 11.27
C ASN A 15 7.95 6.13 11.03
N TYR A 16 7.83 7.41 10.66
CA TYR A 16 8.96 8.33 10.54
C TYR A 16 9.25 9.12 11.82
N GLY A 17 8.40 9.03 12.85
CA GLY A 17 8.59 9.71 14.13
C GLY A 17 9.86 9.31 14.87
N GLU A 18 10.32 10.18 15.76
CA GLU A 18 11.36 9.85 16.73
C GLU A 18 10.82 8.85 17.78
N GLN A 19 11.71 8.17 18.47
CA GLN A 19 11.30 7.16 19.47
C GLN A 19 10.48 7.74 20.63
N ASN A 20 10.67 9.03 20.93
CA ASN A 20 9.88 9.75 21.94
C ASN A 20 8.54 10.29 21.41
N GLY A 21 8.21 10.05 20.13
CA GLY A 21 7.00 10.53 19.47
C GLY A 21 7.09 11.96 18.93
N GLU A 22 8.27 12.59 18.97
CA GLU A 22 8.50 13.88 18.33
C GLU A 22 8.47 13.75 16.81
N MET A 23 7.98 14.78 16.11
CA MET A 23 8.05 14.85 14.66
C MET A 23 9.51 14.94 14.19
N SER A 24 9.96 13.98 13.39
CA SER A 24 11.32 13.93 12.85
C SER A 24 11.49 14.85 11.64
N PHE A 25 12.74 15.08 11.22
CA PHE A 25 13.02 15.74 9.95
C PHE A 25 12.57 14.91 8.73
N LEU A 26 12.51 13.59 8.86
CA LEU A 26 11.96 12.72 7.81
C LEU A 26 10.46 12.99 7.60
N HIS A 27 9.70 13.16 8.70
CA HIS A 27 8.30 13.61 8.62
C HIS A 27 8.16 14.94 7.90
N ILE A 28 8.95 15.94 8.29
CA ILE A 28 8.92 17.27 7.70
C ILE A 28 9.18 17.19 6.19
N ASN A 29 10.21 16.46 5.76
CA ASN A 29 10.52 16.27 4.34
C ASN A 29 9.39 15.53 3.61
N TYR A 30 8.84 14.49 4.21
CA TYR A 30 7.73 13.72 3.65
C TYR A 30 6.53 14.60 3.31
N TYR A 31 6.05 15.40 4.25
CA TYR A 31 4.91 16.29 4.03
C TYR A 31 5.25 17.48 3.12
N LYS A 32 6.44 18.01 3.24
CA LYS A 32 6.95 19.11 2.41
C LYS A 32 6.95 18.76 0.92
N GLU A 33 7.34 17.55 0.54
CA GLU A 33 7.30 17.14 -0.87
C GLU A 33 5.88 17.14 -1.44
N ARG A 34 4.84 16.82 -0.63
CA ARG A 34 3.42 16.87 -1.04
C ARG A 34 2.91 18.30 -1.10
N ALA A 35 3.35 19.16 -0.17
CA ALA A 35 3.01 20.59 -0.20
C ALA A 35 3.60 21.28 -1.43
N LYS A 36 4.89 21.03 -1.76
CA LYS A 36 5.54 21.45 -3.02
C LYS A 36 4.80 20.92 -4.24
N GLY A 37 4.30 19.68 -4.16
CA GLY A 37 3.54 19.02 -5.22
C GLY A 37 2.15 19.60 -5.48
N GLY A 38 1.73 20.62 -4.70
CA GLY A 38 0.51 21.39 -4.93
C GLY A 38 -0.69 20.97 -4.09
N THR A 39 -0.57 20.01 -3.17
CA THR A 39 -1.69 19.55 -2.32
C THR A 39 -2.36 20.72 -1.58
N GLY A 40 -3.70 20.78 -1.59
CA GLY A 40 -4.48 21.88 -0.99
C GLY A 40 -4.54 21.82 0.53
N LEU A 41 -4.83 20.64 1.08
CA LEU A 41 -4.86 20.37 2.51
C LEU A 41 -4.07 19.09 2.81
N ILE A 42 -3.25 19.11 3.84
CA ILE A 42 -2.56 17.92 4.37
C ILE A 42 -3.12 17.62 5.75
N ILE A 43 -3.66 16.41 5.94
CA ILE A 43 -4.00 15.90 7.27
C ILE A 43 -2.83 15.04 7.73
N VAL A 44 -2.13 15.49 8.74
CA VAL A 44 -0.99 14.79 9.34
C VAL A 44 -1.48 13.52 10.03
N GLU A 45 -0.69 12.46 9.93
CA GLU A 45 -0.99 11.17 10.56
C GLU A 45 -1.36 11.28 12.03
N ASN A 46 -2.06 10.26 12.53
CA ASN A 46 -2.60 10.23 13.88
C ASN A 46 -1.52 10.47 14.96
N ALA A 47 -1.72 11.52 15.75
CA ALA A 47 -0.91 11.84 16.91
C ALA A 47 -1.63 11.38 18.19
N SER A 48 -0.91 10.69 19.09
CA SER A 48 -1.47 10.20 20.35
C SER A 48 -1.77 11.36 21.29
N VAL A 49 -2.99 11.35 21.84
CA VAL A 49 -3.42 12.29 22.90
C VAL A 49 -3.07 11.81 24.31
N ASP A 50 -2.64 10.53 24.42
CA ASP A 50 -2.35 9.85 25.68
C ASP A 50 -1.30 8.76 25.47
N SER A 51 -0.03 9.10 25.54
CA SER A 51 1.05 8.11 25.40
C SER A 51 1.63 7.76 26.79
N PRO A 52 2.03 6.49 27.00
CA PRO A 52 2.09 5.39 26.03
C PRO A 52 0.78 4.63 25.81
N GLN A 53 -0.22 4.72 26.69
CA GLN A 53 -1.41 3.87 26.67
C GLN A 53 -2.25 4.03 25.41
N GLY A 54 -2.39 5.25 24.90
CA GLY A 54 -3.13 5.57 23.70
C GLY A 54 -2.31 5.50 22.41
N SER A 55 -1.08 4.97 22.44
CA SER A 55 -0.23 4.82 21.26
C SER A 55 -0.41 3.46 20.59
N ASN A 56 -0.33 3.42 19.26
CA ASN A 56 -0.36 2.18 18.47
C ASN A 56 1.00 1.76 17.92
N GLY A 57 2.07 2.51 18.20
CA GLY A 57 3.42 2.23 17.73
C GLY A 57 4.49 2.99 18.50
N THR A 58 5.74 2.53 18.36
CA THR A 58 6.90 3.08 19.09
C THR A 58 7.34 4.45 18.58
N THR A 59 7.03 4.77 17.33
CA THR A 59 7.41 6.02 16.62
C THR A 59 6.17 6.82 16.20
N GLN A 60 5.03 6.57 16.83
CA GLN A 60 3.82 7.35 16.58
C GLN A 60 4.00 8.78 17.11
N LEU A 61 3.52 9.75 16.32
CA LEU A 61 3.48 11.15 16.76
C LEU A 61 2.70 11.31 18.07
N ARG A 62 3.15 12.25 18.88
CA ARG A 62 2.51 12.63 20.13
C ARG A 62 2.17 14.10 20.13
N ILE A 63 1.03 14.41 20.77
CA ILE A 63 0.56 15.79 21.03
C ILE A 63 0.00 15.92 22.45
N ASP A 64 0.33 14.96 23.31
CA ASP A 64 -0.14 14.86 24.70
C ASP A 64 0.64 15.74 25.68
N HIS A 65 1.70 16.43 25.22
CA HIS A 65 2.51 17.30 26.07
C HIS A 65 3.07 18.50 25.30
N ASP A 66 3.30 19.62 26.00
CA ASP A 66 3.78 20.89 25.41
C ASP A 66 5.20 20.79 24.84
N ASN A 67 6.01 19.79 25.24
CA ASN A 67 7.32 19.54 24.69
C ASN A 67 7.34 19.30 23.17
N TYR A 68 6.20 18.88 22.58
CA TYR A 68 6.08 18.63 21.14
C TYR A 68 5.77 19.90 20.32
N LEU A 69 5.32 20.99 20.98
CA LEU A 69 4.92 22.23 20.30
C LEU A 69 6.04 22.85 19.45
N PRO A 70 7.29 23.00 19.92
CA PRO A 70 8.31 23.68 19.11
C PRO A 70 8.56 23.03 17.77
N ARG A 71 8.59 21.70 17.70
CA ARG A 71 8.82 20.98 16.45
C ARG A 71 7.59 20.98 15.55
N LEU A 72 6.39 20.88 16.12
CA LEU A 72 5.13 20.99 15.39
C LEU A 72 4.94 22.40 14.81
N TYR A 73 5.28 23.44 15.56
CA TYR A 73 5.27 24.82 15.08
C TYR A 73 6.23 24.99 13.87
N LYS A 74 7.45 24.50 14.01
CA LYS A 74 8.43 24.55 12.92
C LYS A 74 7.95 23.83 11.66
N PHE A 75 7.29 22.70 11.84
CA PHE A 75 6.67 21.96 10.73
C PHE A 75 5.59 22.80 10.04
N CYS A 76 4.68 23.42 10.79
CA CYS A 76 3.62 24.25 10.23
C CYS A 76 4.21 25.41 9.41
N GLU A 77 5.25 26.12 9.92
CA GLU A 77 5.94 27.16 9.18
C GLU A 77 6.52 26.65 7.85
N GLU A 78 7.15 25.45 7.85
CA GLU A 78 7.74 24.87 6.64
C GLU A 78 6.69 24.54 5.57
N ILE A 79 5.52 24.02 5.97
CA ILE A 79 4.46 23.63 5.03
C ILE A 79 3.70 24.86 4.51
N HIS A 80 3.41 25.83 5.36
CA HIS A 80 2.70 27.05 4.97
C HIS A 80 3.42 27.87 3.89
N LYS A 81 4.76 27.74 3.75
CA LYS A 81 5.52 28.35 2.66
C LYS A 81 5.01 27.98 1.26
N TYR A 82 4.31 26.87 1.14
CA TYR A 82 3.75 26.38 -0.14
C TYR A 82 2.26 26.70 -0.30
N GLY A 83 1.66 27.49 0.62
CA GLY A 83 0.24 27.81 0.60
C GLY A 83 -0.66 26.59 0.80
N THR A 84 -0.16 25.55 1.45
CA THR A 84 -0.91 24.33 1.80
C THR A 84 -1.44 24.49 3.23
N CYS A 85 -2.74 24.28 3.43
CA CYS A 85 -3.33 24.19 4.77
C CYS A 85 -2.99 22.84 5.43
N ILE A 86 -2.96 22.83 6.76
CA ILE A 86 -2.56 21.66 7.54
C ILE A 86 -3.55 21.38 8.66
N ALA A 87 -4.03 20.15 8.73
CA ALA A 87 -4.72 19.61 9.91
C ALA A 87 -3.84 18.53 10.56
N ILE A 88 -4.03 18.25 11.84
CA ILE A 88 -3.45 17.10 12.50
C ILE A 88 -4.55 16.17 13.01
N GLN A 89 -4.41 14.87 12.75
CA GLN A 89 -5.33 13.88 13.27
C GLN A 89 -4.95 13.51 14.70
N ILE A 90 -5.88 13.70 15.65
CA ILE A 90 -5.69 13.34 17.06
C ILE A 90 -6.41 12.02 17.37
N ASN A 91 -5.76 11.15 18.14
CA ASN A 91 -6.18 9.77 18.30
C ASN A 91 -5.78 9.18 19.65
N HIS A 92 -6.56 8.19 20.09
CA HIS A 92 -6.21 7.24 21.14
C HIS A 92 -6.41 5.83 20.59
N ALA A 93 -5.37 4.99 20.66
CA ALA A 93 -5.38 3.67 20.02
C ALA A 93 -6.42 2.69 20.61
N GLY A 94 -6.74 2.83 21.89
CA GLY A 94 -7.65 1.89 22.55
C GLY A 94 -7.16 0.44 22.45
N ALA A 95 -8.06 -0.49 22.14
CA ALA A 95 -7.76 -1.90 21.92
C ALA A 95 -6.81 -2.19 20.74
N SER A 96 -6.53 -1.19 19.89
CA SER A 96 -5.56 -1.30 18.79
C SER A 96 -4.12 -1.04 19.25
N ALA A 97 -3.89 -0.64 20.51
CA ALA A 97 -2.57 -0.61 21.12
C ALA A 97 -2.00 -2.03 21.24
N VAL A 98 -0.67 -2.13 21.27
CA VAL A 98 0.04 -3.42 21.40
C VAL A 98 0.91 -3.36 22.65
N SER A 99 0.63 -4.19 23.65
CA SER A 99 1.32 -4.17 24.97
C SER A 99 2.83 -4.34 24.84
N ALA A 100 3.30 -5.15 23.89
CA ALA A 100 4.73 -5.32 23.60
C ALA A 100 5.42 -4.02 23.13
N ARG A 101 4.67 -3.01 22.70
CA ARG A 101 5.19 -1.70 22.25
C ARG A 101 4.98 -0.60 23.27
N THR A 102 3.89 -0.67 24.04
CA THR A 102 3.50 0.37 25.00
C THR A 102 3.91 0.03 26.43
N ASN A 103 4.22 -1.23 26.73
CA ASN A 103 4.41 -1.80 28.06
C ASN A 103 3.16 -1.65 28.97
N MET A 104 1.98 -1.50 28.37
CA MET A 104 0.71 -1.34 29.07
C MET A 104 -0.37 -2.22 28.43
N GLN A 105 -1.29 -2.76 29.26
CA GLN A 105 -2.47 -3.43 28.73
C GLN A 105 -3.33 -2.44 27.96
N PRO A 106 -3.79 -2.76 26.76
CA PRO A 106 -4.73 -1.93 26.01
C PRO A 106 -6.01 -1.65 26.81
N VAL A 107 -6.65 -0.51 26.54
CA VAL A 107 -7.94 -0.12 27.13
C VAL A 107 -8.98 0.07 26.04
N SER A 108 -10.28 -0.11 26.36
CA SER A 108 -11.35 0.04 25.40
C SER A 108 -12.70 0.32 26.07
N ALA A 109 -13.76 0.38 25.27
CA ALA A 109 -15.13 0.41 25.77
C ALA A 109 -15.46 -0.85 26.59
N SER A 110 -15.02 -2.02 26.11
CA SER A 110 -15.25 -3.35 26.73
C SER A 110 -14.01 -4.22 26.54
N ASP A 111 -14.04 -5.44 27.08
CA ASP A 111 -12.98 -6.44 26.98
C ASP A 111 -12.96 -7.21 25.64
N VAL A 112 -13.34 -6.52 24.56
CA VAL A 112 -13.39 -7.08 23.20
C VAL A 112 -12.18 -6.63 22.40
N PRO A 113 -11.35 -7.55 21.85
CA PRO A 113 -10.21 -7.22 21.00
C PRO A 113 -10.62 -6.43 19.75
N SER A 114 -9.73 -5.56 19.26
CA SER A 114 -9.98 -4.76 18.04
C SER A 114 -9.98 -5.58 16.75
N LYS A 115 -9.55 -6.84 16.80
CA LYS A 115 -9.54 -7.83 15.70
C LYS A 115 -9.42 -9.24 16.26
N GLU A 116 -9.74 -10.23 15.45
CA GLU A 116 -9.53 -11.66 15.78
C GLU A 116 -8.07 -11.93 16.18
N GLY A 117 -7.85 -12.62 17.30
CA GLY A 117 -6.52 -12.92 17.83
C GLY A 117 -5.76 -11.72 18.40
N GLY A 118 -6.42 -10.56 18.55
CA GLY A 118 -5.87 -9.40 19.21
C GLY A 118 -5.80 -9.54 20.74
N GLU A 119 -5.07 -8.61 21.39
CA GLU A 119 -5.00 -8.57 22.86
C GLU A 119 -6.35 -8.16 23.46
N ILE A 120 -6.73 -8.78 24.57
CA ILE A 120 -7.95 -8.43 25.31
C ILE A 120 -7.69 -7.12 26.08
N PRO A 121 -8.42 -6.04 25.76
CA PRO A 121 -8.27 -4.79 26.45
C PRO A 121 -8.99 -4.80 27.81
N ARG A 122 -8.57 -3.89 28.70
CA ARG A 122 -9.31 -3.60 29.92
C ARG A 122 -10.40 -2.56 29.62
N PRO A 123 -11.66 -2.77 30.08
CA PRO A 123 -12.69 -1.74 29.98
C PRO A 123 -12.30 -0.48 30.77
N LEU A 124 -12.56 0.69 30.19
CA LEU A 124 -12.38 1.99 30.85
C LEU A 124 -13.46 2.22 31.91
N SER A 125 -13.09 2.78 33.05
CA SER A 125 -14.06 3.34 34.01
C SER A 125 -14.65 4.65 33.48
N VAL A 126 -15.76 5.08 34.03
CA VAL A 126 -16.41 6.37 33.67
C VAL A 126 -15.45 7.54 33.96
N GLU A 127 -14.72 7.50 35.05
CA GLU A 127 -13.71 8.52 35.40
C GLU A 127 -12.57 8.59 34.37
N GLU A 128 -12.07 7.44 33.93
CA GLU A 128 -11.04 7.38 32.87
C GLU A 128 -11.56 7.91 31.53
N ILE A 129 -12.82 7.64 31.20
CA ILE A 129 -13.46 8.20 29.99
C ILE A 129 -13.44 9.74 30.05
N HIS A 130 -13.88 10.34 31.15
CA HIS A 130 -13.84 11.79 31.34
C HIS A 130 -12.41 12.35 31.28
N HIS A 131 -11.44 11.63 31.81
CA HIS A 131 -10.03 12.04 31.74
C HIS A 131 -9.51 12.04 30.30
N ILE A 132 -9.82 11.01 29.51
CA ILE A 132 -9.42 10.93 28.11
C ILE A 132 -10.09 12.03 27.28
N VAL A 133 -11.36 12.38 27.54
CA VAL A 133 -12.05 13.51 26.90
C VAL A 133 -11.24 14.80 27.06
N LYS A 134 -10.76 15.11 28.27
CA LYS A 134 -9.92 16.29 28.53
C LYS A 134 -8.62 16.24 27.72
N LYS A 135 -7.98 15.08 27.62
CA LYS A 135 -6.74 14.92 26.83
C LYS A 135 -6.94 15.24 25.35
N TYR A 136 -8.09 14.87 24.76
CA TYR A 136 -8.42 15.27 23.39
C TYR A 136 -8.55 16.79 23.25
N GLY A 137 -9.23 17.46 24.18
CA GLY A 137 -9.34 18.92 24.19
C GLY A 137 -8.00 19.62 24.32
N GLU A 138 -7.15 19.16 25.25
CA GLU A 138 -5.79 19.68 25.44
C GLU A 138 -4.90 19.46 24.19
N ALA A 139 -5.01 18.30 23.55
CA ALA A 139 -4.31 18.00 22.29
C ALA A 139 -4.74 18.93 21.16
N ALA A 140 -6.03 19.20 21.02
CA ALA A 140 -6.56 20.13 20.01
C ALA A 140 -6.08 21.57 20.26
N LYS A 141 -6.03 22.01 21.54
CA LYS A 141 -5.48 23.32 21.91
C LYS A 141 -4.00 23.43 21.54
N ARG A 142 -3.20 22.36 21.75
CA ARG A 142 -1.80 22.31 21.31
C ARG A 142 -1.68 22.38 19.79
N ALA A 143 -2.55 21.68 19.03
CA ALA A 143 -2.57 21.76 17.59
C ALA A 143 -2.79 23.21 17.12
N GLN A 144 -3.77 23.92 17.68
CA GLN A 144 -4.01 25.32 17.38
C GLN A 144 -2.80 26.20 17.74
N ALA A 145 -2.19 26.01 18.91
CA ALA A 145 -1.02 26.75 19.37
C ALA A 145 0.21 26.48 18.48
N ALA A 146 0.35 25.27 17.93
CA ALA A 146 1.40 24.90 16.99
C ALA A 146 1.21 25.49 15.58
N GLY A 147 0.08 26.12 15.28
CA GLY A 147 -0.18 26.77 13.99
C GLY A 147 -0.85 25.86 12.95
N PHE A 148 -1.46 24.75 13.34
CA PHE A 148 -2.33 24.00 12.45
C PHE A 148 -3.59 24.80 12.12
N ASP A 149 -4.11 24.61 10.91
CA ASP A 149 -5.31 25.31 10.41
C ASP A 149 -6.61 24.62 10.82
N ALA A 150 -6.55 23.34 11.21
CA ALA A 150 -7.67 22.52 11.65
C ALA A 150 -7.18 21.34 12.51
N VAL A 151 -8.10 20.70 13.22
CA VAL A 151 -7.87 19.42 13.90
C VAL A 151 -8.82 18.37 13.36
N GLU A 152 -8.37 17.13 13.21
CA GLU A 152 -9.20 16.00 12.85
C GLU A 152 -9.30 15.02 14.01
N ILE A 153 -10.51 14.69 14.43
CA ILE A 153 -10.81 13.69 15.45
C ILE A 153 -10.99 12.34 14.77
N HIS A 154 -10.21 11.33 15.20
CA HIS A 154 -10.29 10.00 14.61
C HIS A 154 -11.36 9.13 15.29
N ALA A 155 -12.53 9.00 14.64
CA ALA A 155 -13.67 8.22 15.14
C ALA A 155 -13.94 6.94 14.33
N GLY A 156 -12.95 6.44 13.60
CA GLY A 156 -13.06 5.23 12.77
C GLY A 156 -11.96 4.19 13.02
N HIS A 157 -11.94 3.14 12.19
CA HIS A 157 -10.82 2.21 12.01
C HIS A 157 -10.40 1.42 13.26
N SER A 158 -11.36 1.04 14.11
CA SER A 158 -11.11 0.31 15.37
C SER A 158 -10.22 1.04 16.38
N TYR A 159 -10.14 2.38 16.35
CA TYR A 159 -9.53 3.17 17.41
C TYR A 159 -10.54 3.47 18.52
N LEU A 160 -10.12 4.10 19.61
CA LEU A 160 -10.91 4.17 20.83
C LEU A 160 -12.34 4.72 20.62
N ILE A 161 -12.51 5.84 19.90
CA ILE A 161 -13.85 6.39 19.64
C ILE A 161 -14.70 5.41 18.82
N SER A 162 -14.10 4.81 17.77
CA SER A 162 -14.76 3.76 16.98
C SER A 162 -15.18 2.55 17.84
N GLN A 163 -14.37 2.19 18.84
CA GLN A 163 -14.68 1.07 19.75
C GLN A 163 -15.88 1.36 20.66
N PHE A 164 -16.16 2.62 20.96
CA PHE A 164 -17.38 3.03 21.65
C PHE A 164 -18.59 3.06 20.71
N LEU A 165 -18.42 3.52 19.48
CA LEU A 165 -19.49 3.62 18.48
C LEU A 165 -19.98 2.24 18.00
N SER A 166 -19.08 1.29 17.83
CA SER A 166 -19.36 -0.01 17.25
C SER A 166 -20.08 -0.97 18.22
N PRO A 167 -21.22 -1.56 17.82
CA PRO A 167 -21.87 -2.60 18.62
C PRO A 167 -21.05 -3.90 18.68
N LEU A 168 -20.07 -4.07 17.79
CA LEU A 168 -19.15 -5.24 17.81
C LEU A 168 -18.22 -5.19 19.03
N THR A 169 -17.76 -4.02 19.43
CA THR A 169 -16.75 -3.82 20.49
C THR A 169 -17.29 -3.18 21.76
N ASN A 170 -18.41 -2.45 21.69
CA ASN A 170 -19.04 -1.85 22.86
C ASN A 170 -20.14 -2.76 23.43
N LYS A 171 -19.83 -3.46 24.53
CA LYS A 171 -20.75 -4.33 25.28
C LYS A 171 -21.15 -3.73 26.64
N ARG A 172 -20.96 -2.41 26.82
CA ARG A 172 -21.31 -1.71 28.07
C ARG A 172 -22.80 -1.66 28.30
N THR A 173 -23.18 -1.63 29.57
CA THR A 173 -24.59 -1.51 30.04
C THR A 173 -24.86 -0.22 30.81
N ASP A 174 -23.84 0.65 30.92
CA ASP A 174 -23.96 1.98 31.51
C ASP A 174 -24.32 3.04 30.46
N GLU A 175 -24.21 4.33 30.83
CA GLU A 175 -24.52 5.47 29.97
C GLU A 175 -23.67 5.59 28.70
N PHE A 176 -22.62 4.78 28.53
CA PHE A 176 -21.75 4.74 27.36
C PHE A 176 -22.00 3.53 26.45
N GLY A 177 -23.03 2.72 26.68
CA GLY A 177 -23.34 1.52 25.93
C GLY A 177 -24.81 1.25 25.71
N GLY A 178 -25.13 0.23 24.94
CA GLY A 178 -26.50 -0.15 24.60
C GLY A 178 -27.05 0.64 23.40
N SER A 179 -27.83 1.69 23.63
CA SER A 179 -28.45 2.50 22.56
C SER A 179 -27.43 3.24 21.69
N VAL A 180 -27.82 3.62 20.48
CA VAL A 180 -27.01 4.45 19.58
C VAL A 180 -26.59 5.75 20.28
N GLU A 181 -27.50 6.44 20.96
CA GLU A 181 -27.20 7.65 21.71
C GLU A 181 -26.09 7.42 22.76
N ASN A 182 -26.20 6.34 23.56
CA ASN A 182 -25.21 6.03 24.59
C ASN A 182 -23.85 5.67 24.00
N ARG A 183 -23.81 4.86 22.93
CA ARG A 183 -22.55 4.53 22.24
C ARG A 183 -21.89 5.76 21.62
N THR A 184 -22.67 6.75 21.22
CA THR A 184 -22.19 8.01 20.63
C THR A 184 -21.73 9.02 21.69
N ARG A 185 -22.14 8.87 22.94
CA ARG A 185 -21.87 9.82 24.05
C ARG A 185 -20.38 10.17 24.19
N PHE A 186 -19.50 9.19 24.16
CA PHE A 186 -18.05 9.43 24.26
C PHE A 186 -17.54 10.30 23.08
N CYS A 187 -17.95 9.99 21.85
CA CYS A 187 -17.60 10.78 20.67
C CYS A 187 -18.08 12.22 20.80
N ARG A 188 -19.35 12.42 21.20
CA ARG A 188 -19.94 13.74 21.44
C ARG A 188 -19.16 14.54 22.47
N MET A 189 -18.88 13.95 23.63
CA MET A 189 -18.11 14.62 24.69
C MET A 189 -16.72 15.05 24.22
N VAL A 190 -16.03 14.24 23.42
CA VAL A 190 -14.73 14.58 22.83
C VAL A 190 -14.87 15.79 21.91
N ILE A 191 -15.85 15.81 21.02
CA ILE A 191 -16.07 16.91 20.08
C ILE A 191 -16.42 18.21 20.83
N GLU A 192 -17.32 18.14 21.81
CA GLU A 192 -17.71 19.27 22.64
C GLU A 192 -16.51 19.85 23.43
N GLU A 193 -15.68 19.00 24.03
CA GLU A 193 -14.49 19.46 24.75
C GLU A 193 -13.45 20.06 23.80
N VAL A 194 -13.22 19.45 22.62
CA VAL A 194 -12.35 20.02 21.58
C VAL A 194 -12.87 21.40 21.16
N ARG A 195 -14.15 21.55 20.83
CA ARG A 195 -14.77 22.83 20.46
C ARG A 195 -14.61 23.90 21.55
N LYS A 196 -14.84 23.53 22.80
CA LYS A 196 -14.64 24.40 23.95
C LYS A 196 -13.19 24.91 24.05
N GLN A 197 -12.19 24.06 23.76
CA GLN A 197 -10.76 24.43 23.87
C GLN A 197 -10.28 25.29 22.72
N VAL A 198 -10.74 25.03 21.48
CA VAL A 198 -10.25 25.73 20.26
C VAL A 198 -11.13 26.90 19.83
N GLY A 199 -12.34 27.03 20.40
CA GLY A 199 -13.28 28.08 20.06
C GLY A 199 -14.06 27.85 18.76
N PRO A 200 -15.01 28.76 18.43
CA PRO A 200 -15.98 28.52 17.34
C PRO A 200 -15.39 28.65 15.92
N SER A 201 -14.26 29.31 15.76
CA SER A 201 -13.68 29.61 14.45
C SER A 201 -12.63 28.62 13.96
N PHE A 202 -12.16 27.73 14.82
CA PHE A 202 -11.15 26.73 14.46
C PHE A 202 -11.83 25.47 13.91
N PRO A 203 -11.57 25.05 12.66
CA PRO A 203 -12.26 23.94 12.05
C PRO A 203 -12.01 22.60 12.75
N ILE A 204 -13.08 21.86 13.01
CA ILE A 204 -13.06 20.49 13.52
C ILE A 204 -13.50 19.55 12.42
N MET A 205 -12.64 18.61 12.07
CA MET A 205 -12.91 17.53 11.14
C MET A 205 -13.20 16.24 11.92
N LEU A 206 -14.13 15.43 11.42
CA LEU A 206 -14.43 14.12 12.01
C LEU A 206 -14.19 13.02 10.98
N ARG A 207 -13.19 12.15 11.24
CA ARG A 207 -12.96 10.96 10.43
C ARG A 207 -13.73 9.79 11.00
N LEU A 208 -14.53 9.13 10.16
CA LEU A 208 -15.43 8.06 10.55
C LEU A 208 -15.30 6.84 9.63
N SER A 209 -15.70 5.67 10.13
CA SER A 209 -15.99 4.48 9.33
C SER A 209 -17.49 4.46 9.05
N ALA A 210 -17.89 4.99 7.88
CA ALA A 210 -19.30 5.16 7.52
C ALA A 210 -20.05 3.82 7.37
N ASP A 211 -19.32 2.76 7.07
CA ASP A 211 -19.80 1.39 7.09
C ASP A 211 -18.63 0.51 7.61
N GLU A 212 -18.88 -0.30 8.61
CA GLU A 212 -17.86 -1.17 9.18
C GLU A 212 -17.56 -2.39 8.29
N LEU A 213 -18.48 -2.71 7.37
CA LEU A 213 -18.37 -3.84 6.43
C LEU A 213 -18.05 -5.17 7.13
N MET A 214 -18.70 -5.36 8.27
CA MET A 214 -18.63 -6.56 9.12
C MET A 214 -20.02 -6.92 9.63
N GLU A 215 -20.33 -8.20 9.68
CA GLU A 215 -21.61 -8.70 10.20
C GLU A 215 -21.82 -8.25 11.65
N GLY A 216 -22.96 -7.61 11.91
CA GLY A 216 -23.31 -7.06 13.22
C GLY A 216 -22.62 -5.75 13.58
N GLY A 217 -21.82 -5.17 12.67
CA GLY A 217 -21.24 -3.83 12.81
C GLY A 217 -22.18 -2.72 12.36
N ASN A 218 -21.76 -1.46 12.54
CA ASN A 218 -22.53 -0.31 12.05
C ASN A 218 -22.56 -0.32 10.52
N THR A 219 -23.75 -0.16 9.96
CA THR A 219 -24.01 0.12 8.54
C THR A 219 -23.93 1.62 8.27
N LEU A 220 -24.07 2.01 6.99
CA LEU A 220 -24.17 3.42 6.62
C LEU A 220 -25.40 4.10 7.28
N GLU A 221 -26.52 3.39 7.39
CA GLU A 221 -27.73 3.88 8.05
C GLU A 221 -27.50 4.13 9.54
N ASP A 222 -26.87 3.19 10.25
CA ASP A 222 -26.51 3.35 11.66
C ASP A 222 -25.56 4.54 11.85
N THR A 223 -24.64 4.74 10.91
CA THR A 223 -23.73 5.89 10.91
C THR A 223 -24.48 7.21 10.75
N LEU A 224 -25.40 7.27 9.80
CA LEU A 224 -26.23 8.45 9.62
C LEU A 224 -27.08 8.75 10.85
N GLU A 225 -27.50 7.74 11.62
CA GLU A 225 -28.22 7.92 12.88
C GLU A 225 -27.30 8.51 13.97
N TYR A 226 -26.12 7.91 14.23
CA TYR A 226 -25.26 8.43 15.30
C TYR A 226 -24.68 9.82 14.99
N LEU A 227 -24.50 10.18 13.72
CA LEU A 227 -24.02 11.49 13.33
C LEU A 227 -25.03 12.61 13.70
N GLU A 228 -26.32 12.32 13.85
CA GLU A 228 -27.30 13.29 14.32
C GLU A 228 -26.96 13.84 15.72
N TYR A 229 -26.30 13.04 16.57
CA TYR A 229 -25.92 13.44 17.92
C TYR A 229 -24.62 14.26 18.00
N VAL A 230 -23.85 14.37 16.92
CA VAL A 230 -22.51 15.00 16.95
C VAL A 230 -22.29 16.07 15.88
N GLN A 231 -23.13 16.13 14.86
CA GLN A 231 -22.89 16.94 13.67
C GLN A 231 -22.81 18.44 13.92
N ASP A 232 -23.46 18.97 14.96
CA ASP A 232 -23.56 20.43 15.18
C ASP A 232 -22.18 21.10 15.33
N GLU A 233 -21.26 20.47 16.02
CA GLU A 233 -19.91 20.97 16.30
C GLU A 233 -18.83 20.50 15.30
N VAL A 234 -19.20 19.70 14.29
CA VAL A 234 -18.30 19.22 13.23
C VAL A 234 -18.43 20.12 12.00
N ASP A 235 -17.30 20.57 11.46
CA ASP A 235 -17.26 21.42 10.26
C ASP A 235 -17.09 20.63 8.95
N ILE A 236 -16.37 19.50 8.98
CA ILE A 236 -16.04 18.70 7.79
C ILE A 236 -16.09 17.21 8.18
N PHE A 237 -16.71 16.38 7.34
CA PHE A 237 -16.67 14.93 7.50
C PHE A 237 -15.62 14.29 6.57
N ASP A 238 -14.70 13.55 7.16
CA ASP A 238 -13.76 12.65 6.45
C ASP A 238 -14.34 11.23 6.43
N VAL A 239 -14.96 10.86 5.31
CA VAL A 239 -15.80 9.67 5.21
C VAL A 239 -15.01 8.48 4.70
N SER A 240 -14.57 7.63 5.63
CA SER A 240 -13.90 6.36 5.38
C SER A 240 -14.84 5.17 5.64
N CYS A 241 -14.32 3.94 5.65
CA CYS A 241 -15.05 2.73 6.00
C CYS A 241 -14.11 1.64 6.52
N GLY A 242 -14.71 0.55 7.03
CA GLY A 242 -14.00 -0.62 7.51
C GLY A 242 -13.38 -0.48 8.89
N LEU A 243 -13.05 -1.63 9.45
CA LEU A 243 -12.38 -1.80 10.74
C LEU A 243 -11.11 -2.65 10.56
N ASN A 244 -10.39 -2.95 11.65
CA ASN A 244 -9.24 -3.86 11.61
C ASN A 244 -9.60 -5.25 11.10
N GLY A 245 -10.82 -5.73 11.37
CA GLY A 245 -11.33 -7.00 10.86
C GLY A 245 -11.70 -7.00 9.38
N SER A 246 -11.99 -5.82 8.82
CA SER A 246 -12.32 -5.58 7.42
C SER A 246 -11.31 -4.62 6.75
N ILE A 247 -10.02 -4.81 7.07
CA ILE A 247 -8.92 -3.89 6.68
C ILE A 247 -8.77 -3.71 5.17
N GLN A 248 -9.17 -4.69 4.35
CA GLN A 248 -9.16 -4.60 2.89
C GLN A 248 -10.11 -3.54 2.33
N TYR A 249 -11.10 -3.09 3.11
CA TYR A 249 -11.99 -1.97 2.77
C TYR A 249 -11.48 -0.64 3.34
N GLN A 250 -10.78 -0.68 4.47
CA GLN A 250 -10.11 0.49 5.04
C GLN A 250 -8.93 0.94 4.18
N ILE A 251 -8.09 -0.01 3.76
CA ILE A 251 -6.90 0.19 2.92
C ILE A 251 -7.11 -0.58 1.61
N ASP A 252 -7.92 -0.07 0.74
CA ASP A 252 -8.46 -0.71 -0.45
C ASP A 252 -7.55 -1.78 -1.10
N ALA A 253 -8.10 -2.95 -1.39
CA ALA A 253 -7.45 -3.99 -2.18
C ALA A 253 -7.20 -3.52 -3.62
N ASN A 254 -6.27 -4.17 -4.33
CA ASN A 254 -5.80 -3.71 -5.63
C ASN A 254 -6.88 -3.72 -6.74
N TYR A 255 -7.83 -4.65 -6.68
CA TYR A 255 -8.91 -4.79 -7.68
C TYR A 255 -10.05 -3.79 -7.49
N MET A 256 -10.17 -3.15 -6.31
CA MET A 256 -11.24 -2.20 -6.02
C MET A 256 -11.14 -0.98 -6.95
N LYS A 257 -12.24 -0.59 -7.56
CA LYS A 257 -12.31 0.55 -8.49
C LYS A 257 -11.89 1.85 -7.79
N ASP A 258 -11.32 2.76 -8.56
CA ASP A 258 -11.06 4.12 -8.08
C ASP A 258 -12.38 4.79 -7.69
N GLY A 259 -12.47 5.36 -6.49
CA GLY A 259 -13.67 6.05 -5.99
C GLY A 259 -14.85 5.16 -5.63
N TRP A 260 -14.68 3.85 -5.48
CA TRP A 260 -15.75 2.85 -5.30
C TRP A 260 -16.75 3.15 -4.17
N ARG A 261 -16.33 3.92 -3.19
CA ARG A 261 -17.14 4.24 -2.00
C ARG A 261 -17.67 5.68 -1.95
N SER A 262 -17.67 6.41 -3.08
CA SER A 262 -18.15 7.81 -3.15
C SER A 262 -19.60 8.00 -2.73
N TYR A 263 -20.42 6.94 -2.78
CA TYR A 263 -21.79 6.95 -2.30
C TYR A 263 -21.91 7.19 -0.78
N MET A 264 -20.89 6.83 0.02
CA MET A 264 -20.90 7.05 1.47
C MET A 264 -20.79 8.54 1.84
N PRO A 265 -19.77 9.29 1.37
CA PRO A 265 -19.73 10.73 1.61
C PRO A 265 -20.91 11.46 0.99
N LYS A 266 -21.46 10.99 -0.15
CA LYS A 266 -22.68 11.52 -0.73
C LYS A 266 -23.85 11.47 0.26
N ALA A 267 -24.12 10.31 0.86
CA ALA A 267 -25.20 10.14 1.81
C ALA A 267 -25.04 11.05 3.04
N VAL A 268 -23.81 11.16 3.57
CA VAL A 268 -23.51 12.07 4.69
C VAL A 268 -23.74 13.54 4.30
N ARG A 269 -23.24 13.94 3.12
CA ARG A 269 -23.36 15.29 2.59
C ARG A 269 -24.82 15.69 2.35
N GLU A 270 -25.60 14.81 1.74
CA GLU A 270 -27.03 15.05 1.47
C GLU A 270 -27.83 15.19 2.75
N LYS A 271 -27.53 14.38 3.78
CA LYS A 271 -28.26 14.42 5.06
C LYS A 271 -27.92 15.66 5.89
N PHE A 272 -26.64 16.04 5.99
CA PHE A 272 -26.19 17.06 6.95
C PHE A 272 -25.83 18.41 6.30
N GLY A 273 -25.72 18.48 4.97
CA GLY A 273 -25.40 19.72 4.25
C GLY A 273 -24.00 20.27 4.56
N LYS A 274 -23.07 19.42 5.04
CA LYS A 274 -21.70 19.80 5.40
C LYS A 274 -20.68 19.29 4.40
N PRO A 275 -19.52 19.97 4.26
CA PRO A 275 -18.46 19.51 3.39
C PRO A 275 -17.99 18.09 3.75
N CYS A 276 -17.83 17.24 2.72
CA CYS A 276 -17.38 15.86 2.86
C CYS A 276 -16.15 15.58 2.00
N ILE A 277 -15.24 14.77 2.53
CA ILE A 277 -14.09 14.24 1.81
C ILE A 277 -14.43 12.82 1.33
N SER A 278 -14.29 12.58 0.02
CA SER A 278 -14.36 11.24 -0.58
C SER A 278 -12.97 10.67 -0.82
N MET A 279 -12.79 9.40 -0.51
CA MET A 279 -11.55 8.66 -0.75
C MET A 279 -11.86 7.24 -1.27
N GLY A 280 -10.84 6.47 -1.58
CA GLY A 280 -10.95 5.07 -2.03
C GLY A 280 -10.22 4.84 -3.34
N ASN A 281 -8.96 4.42 -3.27
CA ASN A 281 -8.12 4.15 -4.45
C ASN A 281 -8.06 5.29 -5.51
N ILE A 282 -8.47 6.52 -5.19
CA ILE A 282 -8.47 7.63 -6.14
C ILE A 282 -7.02 7.96 -6.52
N ARG A 283 -6.71 7.85 -7.82
CA ARG A 283 -5.39 8.08 -8.40
C ARG A 283 -5.48 8.59 -9.84
N ASN A 284 -6.65 8.47 -10.45
CA ASN A 284 -6.95 8.97 -11.78
C ASN A 284 -7.66 10.32 -11.69
N PRO A 285 -7.14 11.39 -12.34
CA PRO A 285 -7.75 12.72 -12.32
C PRO A 285 -9.22 12.72 -12.77
N LYS A 286 -9.55 11.95 -13.82
CA LYS A 286 -10.92 11.87 -14.33
C LYS A 286 -11.92 11.33 -13.30
N VAL A 287 -11.48 10.40 -12.43
CA VAL A 287 -12.35 9.88 -11.36
C VAL A 287 -12.53 10.95 -10.26
N ALA A 288 -11.47 11.66 -9.91
CA ALA A 288 -11.55 12.76 -8.95
C ALA A 288 -12.51 13.87 -9.43
N GLU A 289 -12.40 14.30 -10.68
CA GLU A 289 -13.30 15.28 -11.31
C GLU A 289 -14.75 14.77 -11.36
N GLN A 290 -14.96 13.51 -11.69
CA GLN A 290 -16.32 12.93 -11.78
C GLN A 290 -17.02 12.93 -10.42
N ILE A 291 -16.32 12.51 -9.33
CA ILE A 291 -16.88 12.53 -7.97
C ILE A 291 -17.34 13.93 -7.56
N LEU A 292 -16.55 14.97 -7.90
CA LEU A 292 -16.88 16.36 -7.62
C LEU A 292 -18.06 16.84 -8.49
N ALA A 293 -18.05 16.48 -9.78
CA ALA A 293 -19.10 16.87 -10.72
C ALA A 293 -20.45 16.23 -10.38
N ASP A 294 -20.44 14.98 -9.91
CA ASP A 294 -21.66 14.27 -9.47
C ASP A 294 -22.18 14.76 -8.12
N GLY A 295 -21.42 15.63 -7.44
CA GLY A 295 -21.77 16.13 -6.10
C GLY A 295 -21.67 15.08 -5.01
N ASP A 296 -20.92 13.99 -5.23
CA ASP A 296 -20.74 12.92 -4.26
C ASP A 296 -19.90 13.40 -3.06
N ALA A 297 -19.01 14.38 -3.27
CA ALA A 297 -18.21 15.01 -2.22
C ALA A 297 -17.78 16.42 -2.61
N ASP A 298 -17.26 17.18 -1.64
CA ASP A 298 -16.70 18.52 -1.85
C ASP A 298 -15.19 18.51 -2.02
N LEU A 299 -14.53 17.49 -1.47
CA LEU A 299 -13.08 17.32 -1.42
C LEU A 299 -12.71 15.88 -1.79
N ILE A 300 -11.51 15.73 -2.38
CA ILE A 300 -10.95 14.45 -2.80
C ILE A 300 -9.78 14.07 -1.91
N GLY A 301 -9.95 13.00 -1.16
CA GLY A 301 -8.94 12.43 -0.27
C GLY A 301 -8.02 11.45 -1.00
N MET A 302 -6.73 11.73 -1.00
CA MET A 302 -5.71 10.87 -1.59
C MET A 302 -4.67 10.45 -0.54
N GLY A 303 -4.56 9.15 -0.32
CA GLY A 303 -3.52 8.58 0.55
C GLY A 303 -2.34 8.07 -0.27
N ARG A 304 -2.37 6.79 -0.61
CA ARG A 304 -1.31 6.08 -1.34
C ARG A 304 -0.97 6.71 -2.70
N GLY A 305 -1.94 7.39 -3.34
CA GLY A 305 -1.71 8.16 -4.56
C GLY A 305 -0.62 9.21 -4.39
N LEU A 306 -0.64 9.97 -3.29
CA LEU A 306 0.35 10.99 -2.96
C LEU A 306 1.65 10.43 -2.36
N ILE A 307 1.66 9.16 -1.87
CA ILE A 307 2.92 8.47 -1.58
C ILE A 307 3.64 8.13 -2.89
N ALA A 308 2.90 7.62 -3.87
CA ALA A 308 3.43 7.25 -5.18
C ALA A 308 3.89 8.48 -5.99
N GLU A 309 3.06 9.52 -6.03
CA GLU A 309 3.30 10.74 -6.80
C GLU A 309 3.06 12.00 -5.95
N PRO A 310 4.09 12.52 -5.29
CA PRO A 310 3.96 13.75 -4.50
C PRO A 310 3.52 14.97 -5.31
N ALA A 311 3.92 15.05 -6.58
CA ALA A 311 3.62 16.15 -7.49
C ALA A 311 2.33 15.96 -8.30
N TRP A 312 1.44 15.06 -7.87
CA TRP A 312 0.22 14.72 -8.59
C TRP A 312 -0.61 15.95 -8.96
N VAL A 313 -0.84 16.84 -8.00
CA VAL A 313 -1.67 18.04 -8.22
C VAL A 313 -1.04 18.97 -9.27
N ASN A 314 0.25 19.27 -9.14
CA ASN A 314 0.94 20.16 -10.10
C ASN A 314 0.99 19.55 -11.51
N LYS A 315 1.20 18.23 -11.62
CA LYS A 315 1.19 17.54 -12.91
C LYS A 315 -0.16 17.62 -13.59
N VAL A 316 -1.24 17.36 -12.85
CA VAL A 316 -2.62 17.47 -13.35
C VAL A 316 -2.95 18.91 -13.74
N ALA A 317 -2.67 19.88 -12.88
CA ALA A 317 -2.92 21.29 -13.13
C ALA A 317 -2.18 21.87 -14.36
N THR A 318 -1.08 21.21 -14.77
CA THR A 318 -0.29 21.62 -15.95
C THR A 318 -0.49 20.71 -17.16
N GLY A 319 -1.52 19.83 -17.17
CA GLY A 319 -1.84 18.94 -18.29
C GLY A 319 -0.84 17.79 -18.50
N ARG A 320 -0.02 17.46 -17.51
CA ARG A 320 0.99 16.40 -17.56
C ARG A 320 0.50 15.09 -16.90
N GLU A 321 -0.72 14.69 -17.20
CA GLU A 321 -1.30 13.48 -16.62
C GLU A 321 -0.59 12.19 -17.07
N CYS A 322 0.03 12.19 -18.27
CA CYS A 322 0.83 11.07 -18.77
C CYS A 322 2.10 10.83 -17.93
N ASP A 323 2.61 11.87 -17.24
CA ASP A 323 3.78 11.80 -16.38
C ASP A 323 3.47 11.26 -14.96
N LEU A 324 2.21 10.93 -14.67
CA LEU A 324 1.81 10.47 -13.33
C LEU A 324 2.32 9.07 -13.02
N ARG A 325 3.09 8.96 -11.96
CA ARG A 325 3.48 7.68 -11.34
C ARG A 325 2.33 7.20 -10.45
N LYS A 326 1.38 6.49 -11.03
CA LYS A 326 0.16 6.08 -10.32
C LYS A 326 0.43 4.98 -9.30
N CYS A 327 -0.25 5.06 -8.14
CA CYS A 327 -0.24 3.99 -7.16
C CYS A 327 -0.85 2.71 -7.75
N ILE A 328 -0.16 1.58 -7.62
CA ILE A 328 -0.64 0.26 -8.08
C ILE A 328 -1.40 -0.52 -7.00
N SER A 329 -1.69 0.10 -5.85
CA SER A 329 -2.42 -0.47 -4.70
C SER A 329 -1.87 -1.83 -4.21
N CYS A 330 -0.56 -2.01 -4.28
CA CYS A 330 0.12 -3.25 -3.88
C CYS A 330 0.22 -3.45 -2.38
N ASN A 331 0.01 -2.43 -1.58
CA ASN A 331 0.10 -2.40 -0.11
C ASN A 331 1.46 -2.85 0.52
N ILE A 332 2.46 -3.21 -0.27
CA ILE A 332 3.72 -3.83 0.19
C ILE A 332 4.57 -2.86 1.00
N GLY A 333 4.98 -1.74 0.41
CA GLY A 333 5.92 -0.81 1.03
C GLY A 333 5.28 0.14 2.04
N CYS A 334 3.99 0.43 1.91
CA CYS A 334 3.23 1.30 2.83
C CYS A 334 2.60 0.49 3.98
N ALA A 335 1.40 -0.07 3.78
CA ALA A 335 0.69 -0.83 4.79
C ALA A 335 1.47 -2.05 5.29
N GLY A 336 2.12 -2.81 4.39
CA GLY A 336 2.91 -3.98 4.74
C GLY A 336 4.09 -3.64 5.66
N ASN A 337 4.86 -2.60 5.33
CA ASN A 337 5.96 -2.17 6.19
C ASN A 337 5.45 -1.69 7.57
N ARG A 338 4.48 -0.78 7.57
CA ARG A 338 4.00 -0.18 8.82
C ARG A 338 3.26 -1.18 9.70
N ILE A 339 2.23 -1.84 9.16
CA ILE A 339 1.33 -2.71 9.94
C ILE A 339 1.96 -4.09 10.13
N GLY A 340 2.52 -4.68 9.05
CA GLY A 340 3.06 -6.03 9.07
C GLY A 340 4.40 -6.15 9.81
N PHE A 341 5.30 -5.15 9.65
CA PHE A 341 6.69 -5.25 10.15
C PHE A 341 7.10 -4.13 11.11
N ASN A 342 6.21 -3.18 11.43
CA ASN A 342 6.54 -2.00 12.23
C ASN A 342 7.78 -1.24 11.71
N ARG A 343 7.88 -1.10 10.38
CA ARG A 343 8.97 -0.41 9.68
C ARG A 343 8.48 0.93 9.12
N PRO A 344 9.36 1.88 8.86
CA PRO A 344 9.02 3.08 8.09
C PRO A 344 8.43 2.72 6.73
N ILE A 345 7.48 3.53 6.26
CA ILE A 345 6.87 3.29 4.95
C ILE A 345 7.87 3.50 3.82
N ARG A 346 7.64 2.76 2.73
CA ARG A 346 8.27 2.91 1.41
C ARG A 346 7.19 2.82 0.34
N CYS A 347 7.58 2.98 -0.91
CA CYS A 347 6.66 2.77 -2.02
C CYS A 347 7.30 1.92 -3.10
N THR A 348 6.53 0.98 -3.66
CA THR A 348 6.97 0.08 -4.73
C THR A 348 7.33 0.85 -6.00
N VAL A 349 6.55 1.87 -6.32
CA VAL A 349 6.72 2.65 -7.56
C VAL A 349 7.51 3.94 -7.37
N ASN A 350 7.70 4.39 -6.13
CA ASN A 350 8.44 5.61 -5.79
C ASN A 350 9.62 5.29 -4.85
N PRO A 351 10.83 5.15 -5.34
CA PRO A 351 12.01 4.89 -4.51
C PRO A 351 12.43 6.11 -3.67
N ALA A 352 11.96 7.32 -4.00
CA ALA A 352 12.33 8.59 -3.36
C ALA A 352 11.16 9.22 -2.58
N VAL A 353 10.53 8.44 -1.69
CA VAL A 353 9.33 8.89 -0.93
C VAL A 353 9.58 10.15 -0.09
N LEU A 354 10.80 10.33 0.43
CA LEU A 354 11.20 11.43 1.33
C LEU A 354 11.83 12.62 0.64
N GLU A 355 12.50 12.38 -0.49
CA GLU A 355 13.43 13.34 -1.09
C GLU A 355 12.93 13.85 -2.46
N GLY A 356 11.87 13.24 -2.98
CA GLY A 356 11.40 13.55 -4.32
C GLY A 356 12.47 13.31 -5.39
N ASP A 357 12.47 14.13 -6.42
CA ASP A 357 13.36 13.98 -7.57
C ASP A 357 14.64 14.85 -7.45
N VAL A 358 15.07 15.19 -6.22
CA VAL A 358 16.25 16.07 -5.97
C VAL A 358 17.53 15.51 -6.62
N TYR A 359 17.67 14.19 -6.71
CA TYR A 359 18.83 13.56 -7.37
C TYR A 359 19.02 14.02 -8.83
N LYS A 360 17.97 14.43 -9.53
CA LYS A 360 18.04 14.93 -10.91
C LYS A 360 18.88 16.22 -11.05
N ASN A 361 19.12 16.92 -9.93
CA ASN A 361 20.00 18.08 -9.90
C ASN A 361 21.48 17.70 -9.88
N GLN A 362 21.79 16.44 -9.50
CA GLN A 362 23.15 15.90 -9.61
C GLN A 362 23.42 15.57 -11.08
N LYS A 363 24.61 15.94 -11.57
CA LYS A 363 25.03 15.62 -12.93
C LYS A 363 26.41 15.01 -12.91
N VAL A 364 26.61 14.01 -13.77
CA VAL A 364 27.94 13.41 -13.94
C VAL A 364 28.97 14.47 -14.35
N ASN A 365 30.15 14.41 -13.76
CA ASN A 365 31.23 15.36 -13.94
C ASN A 365 32.13 15.06 -15.15
N LYS A 366 31.98 13.87 -15.75
CA LYS A 366 32.70 13.38 -16.94
C LYS A 366 31.82 12.44 -17.75
N ASN A 367 32.19 12.14 -18.98
CA ASN A 367 31.45 11.22 -19.83
C ASN A 367 31.34 9.82 -19.18
N CYS A 368 30.13 9.27 -19.09
CA CYS A 368 29.84 7.97 -18.50
C CYS A 368 28.85 7.21 -19.39
N ASN A 369 29.25 6.01 -19.83
CA ASN A 369 28.40 5.12 -20.59
C ASN A 369 27.88 4.00 -19.68
N VAL A 370 26.57 3.88 -19.58
CA VAL A 370 25.89 2.85 -18.78
C VAL A 370 25.14 1.91 -19.70
N VAL A 371 25.43 0.62 -19.64
CA VAL A 371 24.68 -0.40 -20.37
C VAL A 371 23.81 -1.19 -19.41
N VAL A 372 22.49 -1.17 -19.62
CA VAL A 372 21.50 -1.89 -18.82
C VAL A 372 20.95 -3.05 -19.63
N ILE A 373 20.92 -4.24 -19.06
CA ILE A 373 20.44 -5.46 -19.71
C ILE A 373 19.17 -5.95 -19.02
N GLY A 374 18.08 -5.98 -19.79
CA GLY A 374 16.74 -6.31 -19.32
C GLY A 374 15.85 -5.11 -19.10
N GLY A 375 14.79 -5.00 -19.90
CA GLY A 375 13.80 -3.90 -19.90
C GLY A 375 12.65 -4.10 -18.93
N GLY A 376 12.86 -4.85 -17.84
CA GLY A 376 11.91 -4.96 -16.73
C GLY A 376 11.90 -3.72 -15.83
N THR A 377 11.08 -3.71 -14.77
CA THR A 377 10.92 -2.54 -13.90
C THR A 377 12.21 -2.09 -13.21
N ALA A 378 13.08 -3.02 -12.82
CA ALA A 378 14.38 -2.70 -12.21
C ALA A 378 15.35 -2.08 -13.22
N GLY A 379 15.45 -2.66 -14.41
CA GLY A 379 16.31 -2.15 -15.48
C GLY A 379 15.85 -0.80 -16.02
N LEU A 380 14.55 -0.62 -16.24
CA LEU A 380 13.99 0.67 -16.65
C LEU A 380 14.24 1.76 -15.60
N GLU A 381 14.07 1.45 -14.30
CA GLU A 381 14.39 2.42 -13.24
C GLU A 381 15.88 2.79 -13.23
N ALA A 382 16.76 1.80 -13.40
CA ALA A 382 18.20 2.05 -13.49
C ALA A 382 18.56 2.89 -14.72
N ALA A 383 18.04 2.52 -15.89
CA ALA A 383 18.31 3.22 -17.15
C ALA A 383 17.85 4.69 -17.09
N CYS A 384 16.61 4.92 -16.63
CA CYS A 384 16.11 6.29 -16.47
C CYS A 384 16.94 7.09 -15.47
N THR A 385 17.30 6.47 -14.33
CA THR A 385 18.09 7.14 -13.28
C THR A 385 19.49 7.55 -13.80
N ALA A 386 20.17 6.67 -14.53
CA ALA A 386 21.47 6.97 -15.13
C ALA A 386 21.37 8.11 -16.15
N ALA A 387 20.39 8.04 -17.05
CA ALA A 387 20.20 9.06 -18.06
C ALA A 387 19.83 10.43 -17.45
N GLU A 388 18.97 10.47 -16.43
CA GLU A 388 18.57 11.70 -15.75
C GLU A 388 19.72 12.44 -15.05
N VAL A 389 20.76 11.73 -14.62
CA VAL A 389 21.98 12.36 -14.09
C VAL A 389 23.03 12.64 -15.17
N GLY A 390 22.72 12.36 -16.45
CA GLY A 390 23.53 12.76 -17.61
C GLY A 390 24.44 11.68 -18.18
N CYS A 391 24.30 10.40 -17.77
CA CYS A 391 25.02 9.31 -18.42
C CYS A 391 24.46 9.04 -19.83
N ASN A 392 25.30 8.65 -20.79
CA ASN A 392 24.83 8.00 -22.01
C ASN A 392 24.38 6.59 -21.65
N THR A 393 23.10 6.30 -21.81
CA THR A 393 22.54 5.05 -21.32
C THR A 393 21.99 4.20 -22.46
N PHE A 394 22.33 2.91 -22.46
CA PHE A 394 21.97 1.94 -23.49
C PHE A 394 21.20 0.80 -22.83
N LEU A 395 19.90 0.68 -23.12
CA LEU A 395 19.04 -0.38 -22.58
C LEU A 395 18.86 -1.47 -23.64
N LEU A 396 19.32 -2.68 -23.33
CA LEU A 396 19.19 -3.87 -24.18
C LEU A 396 18.10 -4.78 -23.63
N GLU A 397 17.08 -5.08 -24.43
CA GLU A 397 16.01 -6.02 -24.12
C GLU A 397 15.94 -7.11 -25.21
N LYS A 398 16.04 -8.38 -24.79
CA LYS A 398 15.98 -9.52 -25.71
C LYS A 398 14.60 -9.74 -26.35
N GLY A 399 13.55 -9.33 -25.63
CA GLY A 399 12.17 -9.40 -26.11
C GLY A 399 11.81 -8.23 -27.02
N GLU A 400 10.64 -8.33 -27.63
CA GLU A 400 10.07 -7.28 -28.49
C GLU A 400 9.57 -6.08 -27.67
N THR A 401 9.12 -6.31 -26.42
CA THR A 401 8.44 -5.31 -25.58
C THR A 401 9.12 -5.13 -24.24
N LEU A 402 9.04 -3.91 -23.71
CA LEU A 402 9.53 -3.55 -22.40
C LEU A 402 8.50 -3.85 -21.29
N GLY A 403 8.93 -3.74 -20.02
CA GLY A 403 8.09 -3.86 -18.82
C GLY A 403 8.22 -5.20 -18.09
N GLY A 404 8.81 -6.22 -18.75
CA GLY A 404 9.14 -7.51 -18.15
C GLY A 404 7.94 -8.21 -17.50
N LEU A 405 8.17 -8.96 -16.40
CA LEU A 405 7.13 -9.73 -15.71
C LEU A 405 5.97 -8.87 -15.19
N ALA A 406 6.19 -7.61 -14.85
CA ALA A 406 5.11 -6.73 -14.39
C ALA A 406 4.05 -6.52 -15.49
N SER A 407 4.48 -6.32 -16.74
CA SER A 407 3.57 -6.23 -17.89
C SER A 407 2.88 -7.57 -18.19
N VAL A 408 3.57 -8.69 -18.00
CA VAL A 408 2.97 -10.03 -18.20
C VAL A 408 1.90 -10.30 -17.15
N ILE A 409 2.18 -10.09 -15.87
CA ILE A 409 1.24 -10.34 -14.75
C ILE A 409 0.03 -9.41 -14.83
N SER A 410 0.18 -8.20 -15.36
CA SER A 410 -0.93 -7.25 -15.52
C SER A 410 -2.03 -7.72 -16.47
N LYS A 411 -1.79 -8.78 -17.26
CA LYS A 411 -2.81 -9.43 -18.10
C LYS A 411 -3.87 -10.17 -17.28
N ILE A 412 -3.57 -10.54 -16.03
CA ILE A 412 -4.56 -11.09 -15.11
C ILE A 412 -5.57 -9.98 -14.77
N PRO A 413 -6.89 -10.17 -14.96
CA PRO A 413 -7.89 -9.11 -14.80
C PRO A 413 -7.84 -8.37 -13.45
N ALA A 414 -7.65 -9.09 -12.35
CA ALA A 414 -7.50 -8.51 -11.01
C ALA A 414 -6.19 -7.73 -10.82
N LYS A 415 -5.19 -7.95 -11.68
CA LYS A 415 -3.86 -7.33 -11.60
C LYS A 415 -3.62 -6.24 -12.66
N LYS A 416 -4.61 -5.90 -13.49
CA LYS A 416 -4.43 -4.95 -14.61
C LYS A 416 -3.84 -3.59 -14.19
N ARG A 417 -4.09 -3.15 -12.95
CA ARG A 417 -3.54 -1.91 -12.38
C ARG A 417 -2.01 -1.92 -12.31
N LEU A 418 -1.40 -3.10 -12.25
CA LEU A 418 0.05 -3.24 -12.25
C LEU A 418 0.71 -2.67 -13.51
N ALA A 419 0.01 -2.68 -14.66
CA ALA A 419 0.51 -2.13 -15.93
C ALA A 419 0.88 -0.64 -15.85
N ASP A 420 0.26 0.13 -14.95
CA ASP A 420 0.54 1.55 -14.80
C ASP A 420 2.01 1.85 -14.47
N PHE A 421 2.68 0.95 -13.75
CA PHE A 421 4.07 1.18 -13.36
C PHE A 421 5.07 0.95 -14.51
N PRO A 422 5.11 -0.22 -15.20
CA PRO A 422 5.97 -0.35 -16.36
C PRO A 422 5.63 0.69 -17.46
N ASN A 423 4.36 1.01 -17.71
CA ASN A 423 3.99 2.03 -18.66
C ASN A 423 4.53 3.42 -18.30
N TYR A 424 4.49 3.80 -17.00
CA TYR A 424 5.13 5.02 -16.51
C TYR A 424 6.63 5.02 -16.76
N LEU A 425 7.32 3.90 -16.49
CA LEU A 425 8.78 3.80 -16.68
C LEU A 425 9.17 3.88 -18.16
N ILE A 426 8.40 3.24 -19.04
CA ILE A 426 8.60 3.29 -20.49
C ILE A 426 8.40 4.73 -20.98
N HIS A 427 7.28 5.36 -20.61
CA HIS A 427 7.03 6.76 -20.95
C HIS A 427 8.15 7.68 -20.47
N ARG A 428 8.62 7.50 -19.22
CA ARG A 428 9.76 8.28 -18.67
C ARG A 428 11.04 8.05 -19.47
N ALA A 429 11.31 6.81 -19.88
CA ALA A 429 12.48 6.47 -20.70
C ALA A 429 12.45 7.14 -22.08
N GLU A 430 11.28 7.18 -22.72
CA GLU A 430 11.08 7.79 -24.03
C GLU A 430 11.27 9.33 -24.05
N GLN A 431 11.19 9.99 -22.88
CA GLN A 431 11.42 11.43 -22.74
C GLN A 431 12.92 11.80 -22.59
N LEU A 432 13.84 10.83 -22.52
CA LEU A 432 15.25 11.04 -22.24
C LEU A 432 16.09 10.88 -23.51
N GLU A 433 16.61 11.99 -24.04
CA GLU A 433 17.38 12.03 -25.30
C GLU A 433 18.69 11.24 -25.25
N ASN A 434 19.26 11.03 -24.07
CA ASN A 434 20.49 10.28 -23.82
C ASN A 434 20.25 8.84 -23.36
N LEU A 435 19.02 8.33 -23.50
CA LEU A 435 18.67 6.93 -23.26
C LEU A 435 18.29 6.25 -24.59
N TYR A 436 19.10 5.29 -25.01
CA TYR A 436 18.93 4.54 -26.25
C TYR A 436 18.38 3.15 -25.93
N ILE A 437 17.24 2.78 -26.52
CA ILE A 437 16.54 1.52 -26.25
C ILE A 437 16.67 0.59 -27.45
N PHE A 438 17.13 -0.64 -27.20
CA PHE A 438 17.32 -1.69 -28.20
C PHE A 438 16.50 -2.92 -27.79
N THR A 439 15.34 -3.10 -28.39
CA THR A 439 14.56 -4.34 -28.28
C THR A 439 15.07 -5.40 -29.25
N ASN A 440 14.63 -6.66 -29.10
CA ASN A 440 15.13 -7.81 -29.87
C ASN A 440 16.66 -7.90 -29.86
N THR A 441 17.31 -7.44 -28.77
CA THR A 441 18.77 -7.35 -28.66
C THR A 441 19.24 -8.05 -27.39
N GLU A 442 19.98 -9.14 -27.58
CA GLU A 442 20.53 -9.90 -26.45
C GLU A 442 21.79 -9.21 -25.89
N GLY A 443 21.88 -9.17 -24.56
CA GLY A 443 23.00 -8.57 -23.84
C GLY A 443 24.24 -9.47 -23.80
N THR A 444 24.76 -9.88 -24.95
CA THR A 444 26.02 -10.65 -25.03
C THR A 444 27.23 -9.75 -24.78
N PRO A 445 28.38 -10.28 -24.28
CA PRO A 445 29.58 -9.49 -24.10
C PRO A 445 30.00 -8.74 -25.37
N GLU A 446 29.84 -9.36 -26.55
CA GLU A 446 30.15 -8.77 -27.85
C GLU A 446 29.26 -7.54 -28.14
N ASN A 447 27.96 -7.64 -27.89
CA ASN A 447 27.04 -6.52 -28.11
C ASN A 447 27.31 -5.38 -27.13
N ILE A 448 27.59 -5.70 -25.87
CA ILE A 448 27.84 -4.72 -24.81
C ILE A 448 29.14 -3.91 -25.09
N ARG A 449 30.19 -4.55 -25.54
CA ARG A 449 31.50 -3.89 -25.85
C ARG A 449 31.38 -2.78 -26.89
N LYS A 450 30.38 -2.84 -27.79
CA LYS A 450 30.12 -1.81 -28.82
C LYS A 450 29.79 -0.45 -28.22
N PHE A 451 29.29 -0.41 -26.98
CA PHE A 451 28.90 0.82 -26.29
C PHE A 451 29.98 1.38 -25.37
N HIS A 452 31.16 0.73 -25.29
CA HIS A 452 32.27 1.13 -24.42
C HIS A 452 31.81 1.47 -22.99
N PRO A 453 31.20 0.51 -22.26
CA PRO A 453 30.60 0.76 -20.97
C PRO A 453 31.63 1.13 -19.90
N ASN A 454 31.24 2.05 -19.00
CA ASN A 454 31.88 2.25 -17.70
C ASN A 454 31.16 1.45 -16.60
N LEU A 455 29.84 1.30 -16.76
CA LEU A 455 28.99 0.54 -15.85
C LEU A 455 28.08 -0.39 -16.67
N ILE A 456 28.01 -1.65 -16.28
CA ILE A 456 27.06 -2.64 -16.80
C ILE A 456 26.09 -3.00 -15.68
N VAL A 457 24.78 -2.98 -15.98
CA VAL A 457 23.71 -3.34 -15.03
C VAL A 457 22.94 -4.52 -15.56
N SER A 458 23.13 -5.70 -14.94
CA SER A 458 22.34 -6.90 -15.24
C SER A 458 21.02 -6.90 -14.47
N SER A 459 19.89 -6.96 -15.18
CA SER A 459 18.53 -6.97 -14.62
C SER A 459 17.62 -7.96 -15.37
N THR A 460 18.13 -9.17 -15.63
CA THR A 460 17.53 -10.20 -16.49
C THR A 460 16.34 -10.94 -15.86
N GLY A 461 15.95 -10.57 -14.62
CA GLY A 461 14.71 -11.02 -14.00
C GLY A 461 14.74 -12.44 -13.44
N SER A 462 13.58 -13.07 -13.41
CA SER A 462 13.35 -14.41 -12.85
C SER A 462 12.42 -15.25 -13.73
N ALA A 463 12.42 -16.56 -13.50
CA ALA A 463 11.54 -17.54 -14.13
C ALA A 463 10.86 -18.41 -13.07
N PRO A 464 9.75 -19.12 -13.39
CA PRO A 464 9.12 -20.04 -12.47
C PRO A 464 10.10 -21.05 -11.87
N LEU A 465 10.02 -21.26 -10.56
CA LEU A 465 10.79 -22.28 -9.87
C LEU A 465 10.19 -23.66 -10.14
N LEU A 466 10.92 -24.50 -10.84
CA LEU A 466 10.53 -25.85 -11.21
C LEU A 466 11.52 -26.86 -10.61
N PRO A 467 11.28 -27.37 -9.40
CA PRO A 467 12.15 -28.38 -8.77
C PRO A 467 12.05 -29.74 -9.48
N PRO A 468 12.98 -30.67 -9.23
CA PRO A 468 13.00 -31.99 -9.88
C PRO A 468 11.94 -32.94 -9.28
N ILE A 469 10.67 -32.54 -9.35
CA ILE A 469 9.53 -33.38 -8.95
C ILE A 469 9.21 -34.33 -10.11
N LYS A 470 8.94 -35.58 -9.79
CA LYS A 470 8.62 -36.62 -10.78
C LYS A 470 7.45 -36.21 -11.67
N GLY A 471 7.65 -36.26 -12.99
CA GLY A 471 6.64 -35.90 -13.97
C GLY A 471 6.39 -34.42 -14.20
N LEU A 472 6.98 -33.51 -13.41
CA LEU A 472 6.76 -32.06 -13.55
C LEU A 472 7.28 -31.52 -14.88
N HIS A 473 8.57 -31.73 -15.17
CA HIS A 473 9.22 -31.20 -16.38
C HIS A 473 8.66 -31.77 -17.68
N ASP A 474 8.08 -32.97 -17.63
CA ASP A 474 7.49 -33.64 -18.79
C ASP A 474 6.12 -33.02 -19.16
N ARG A 475 5.46 -32.35 -18.22
CA ARG A 475 4.06 -31.91 -18.37
C ARG A 475 3.86 -30.41 -18.30
N ILE A 476 4.64 -29.70 -17.46
CA ILE A 476 4.38 -28.27 -17.22
C ILE A 476 4.57 -27.46 -18.50
N ASP A 477 3.57 -26.65 -18.82
CA ASP A 477 3.51 -25.76 -20.00
C ASP A 477 3.73 -26.48 -21.36
N LYS A 478 3.49 -27.79 -21.43
CA LYS A 478 3.58 -28.56 -22.69
C LYS A 478 2.26 -28.45 -23.46
N LYS A 479 2.37 -28.49 -24.79
CA LYS A 479 1.20 -28.46 -25.67
C LYS A 479 0.23 -29.60 -25.34
N GLY A 480 -1.04 -29.26 -25.05
CA GLY A 480 -2.08 -30.23 -24.69
C GLY A 480 -2.01 -30.75 -23.26
N SER A 481 -1.07 -30.30 -22.45
CA SER A 481 -1.02 -30.62 -21.01
C SER A 481 -2.09 -29.84 -20.25
N LYS A 482 -2.60 -30.46 -19.20
CA LYS A 482 -3.49 -29.82 -18.21
C LYS A 482 -2.72 -29.16 -17.06
N VAL A 483 -1.40 -29.22 -17.09
CA VAL A 483 -0.51 -28.71 -16.05
C VAL A 483 0.24 -27.49 -16.55
N ALA A 484 0.09 -26.36 -15.84
CA ALA A 484 0.75 -25.12 -16.21
C ALA A 484 1.47 -24.44 -15.03
N SER A 485 2.45 -23.60 -15.36
CA SER A 485 2.97 -22.56 -14.46
C SER A 485 2.07 -21.32 -14.51
N ILE A 486 2.38 -20.33 -13.65
CA ILE A 486 1.70 -19.02 -13.73
C ILE A 486 1.90 -18.36 -15.10
N LEU A 487 3.08 -18.46 -15.70
CA LEU A 487 3.34 -17.90 -17.03
C LEU A 487 2.61 -18.67 -18.13
N GLY A 488 2.55 -20.00 -18.03
CA GLY A 488 1.73 -20.83 -18.92
C GLY A 488 0.24 -20.46 -18.83
N MET A 489 -0.28 -20.25 -17.63
CA MET A 489 -1.64 -19.75 -17.44
C MET A 489 -1.86 -18.40 -18.14
N ILE A 490 -0.97 -17.43 -17.91
CA ILE A 490 -1.12 -16.08 -18.48
C ILE A 490 -1.03 -16.10 -20.01
N ASN A 491 -0.16 -16.91 -20.59
CA ASN A 491 -0.03 -17.05 -22.05
C ASN A 491 -1.30 -17.60 -22.71
N HIS A 492 -2.09 -18.35 -21.96
CA HIS A 492 -3.36 -18.95 -22.40
C HIS A 492 -4.58 -18.38 -21.65
N ILE A 493 -4.47 -17.16 -21.11
CA ILE A 493 -5.47 -16.60 -20.19
C ILE A 493 -6.86 -16.47 -20.83
N ASN A 494 -6.92 -16.24 -22.14
CA ASN A 494 -8.16 -16.10 -22.90
C ASN A 494 -8.77 -17.45 -23.33
N ASP A 495 -8.06 -18.56 -23.16
CA ASP A 495 -8.52 -19.91 -23.52
C ASP A 495 -9.36 -20.54 -22.39
N TYR A 496 -9.31 -19.98 -21.18
CA TYR A 496 -10.12 -20.44 -20.06
C TYR A 496 -11.55 -19.92 -20.15
N PRO A 497 -12.57 -20.79 -19.97
CA PRO A 497 -13.97 -20.37 -19.94
C PRO A 497 -14.25 -19.29 -18.88
N GLU A 498 -15.19 -18.40 -19.14
CA GLU A 498 -15.62 -17.39 -18.17
C GLU A 498 -16.37 -18.01 -16.97
N ASP A 499 -17.13 -19.10 -17.21
CA ASP A 499 -17.76 -19.90 -16.17
C ASP A 499 -17.13 -21.30 -16.14
N MET A 500 -16.59 -21.66 -15.00
CA MET A 500 -15.94 -22.94 -14.73
C MET A 500 -16.65 -23.75 -13.66
N THR A 501 -17.96 -23.55 -13.50
CA THR A 501 -18.79 -24.33 -12.58
C THR A 501 -18.61 -25.84 -12.84
N GLY A 502 -18.32 -26.62 -11.79
CA GLY A 502 -18.06 -28.05 -11.86
C GLY A 502 -16.68 -28.45 -12.41
N LYS A 503 -15.80 -27.48 -12.72
CA LYS A 503 -14.41 -27.75 -13.08
C LYS A 503 -13.51 -27.75 -11.85
N LYS A 504 -12.68 -28.75 -11.74
CA LYS A 504 -11.71 -28.90 -10.64
C LYS A 504 -10.37 -28.27 -11.00
N VAL A 505 -9.95 -27.34 -10.16
CA VAL A 505 -8.65 -26.66 -10.27
C VAL A 505 -7.81 -26.98 -9.04
N VAL A 506 -6.60 -27.50 -9.24
CA VAL A 506 -5.66 -27.75 -8.15
C VAL A 506 -4.44 -26.86 -8.32
N VAL A 507 -4.17 -26.05 -7.30
CA VAL A 507 -3.02 -25.12 -7.26
C VAL A 507 -2.01 -25.60 -6.22
N VAL A 508 -0.78 -25.84 -6.62
CA VAL A 508 0.32 -26.21 -5.72
C VAL A 508 1.22 -25.00 -5.47
N GLY A 509 1.32 -24.59 -4.22
CA GLY A 509 2.02 -23.40 -3.74
C GLY A 509 1.07 -22.33 -3.23
N GLY A 510 1.06 -22.10 -1.92
CA GLY A 510 0.19 -21.16 -1.23
C GLY A 510 0.77 -19.76 -1.05
N GLY A 511 1.83 -19.40 -1.78
CA GLY A 511 2.40 -18.05 -1.82
C GLY A 511 1.63 -17.11 -2.77
N ALA A 512 2.11 -15.87 -2.93
CA ALA A 512 1.46 -14.84 -3.76
C ALA A 512 1.15 -15.32 -5.19
N VAL A 513 2.07 -16.07 -5.82
CA VAL A 513 1.90 -16.58 -7.20
C VAL A 513 0.74 -17.57 -7.32
N GLY A 514 0.63 -18.50 -6.37
CA GLY A 514 -0.48 -19.47 -6.37
C GLY A 514 -1.82 -18.81 -6.04
N LEU A 515 -1.80 -17.80 -5.17
CA LEU A 515 -3.01 -17.06 -4.83
C LEU A 515 -3.53 -16.18 -5.99
N ASP A 516 -2.66 -15.71 -6.88
CA ASP A 516 -3.09 -15.05 -8.12
C ASP A 516 -3.87 -16.01 -9.03
N VAL A 517 -3.46 -17.28 -9.07
CA VAL A 517 -4.20 -18.35 -9.79
C VAL A 517 -5.54 -18.64 -9.11
N VAL A 518 -5.55 -18.78 -7.78
CA VAL A 518 -6.79 -18.97 -7.00
C VAL A 518 -7.79 -17.84 -7.26
N GLU A 519 -7.35 -16.58 -7.18
CA GLU A 519 -8.19 -15.41 -7.44
C GLU A 519 -8.80 -15.45 -8.85
N PHE A 520 -8.00 -15.80 -9.85
CA PHE A 520 -8.45 -15.88 -11.23
C PHE A 520 -9.56 -16.93 -11.46
N PHE A 521 -9.41 -18.12 -10.89
CA PHE A 521 -10.36 -19.21 -11.07
C PHE A 521 -11.54 -19.13 -10.11
N ALA A 522 -11.38 -18.56 -8.91
CA ALA A 522 -12.47 -18.27 -8.00
C ALA A 522 -13.50 -17.31 -8.60
N ALA A 523 -13.02 -16.29 -9.29
CA ALA A 523 -13.88 -15.35 -10.04
C ALA A 523 -14.68 -16.02 -11.19
N ARG A 524 -14.35 -17.26 -11.56
CA ARG A 524 -14.98 -18.08 -12.59
C ARG A 524 -15.76 -19.26 -12.05
N ASN A 525 -16.02 -19.30 -10.74
CA ASN A 525 -16.79 -20.35 -10.05
C ASN A 525 -16.19 -21.78 -10.15
N ALA A 526 -14.86 -21.90 -10.29
CA ALA A 526 -14.21 -23.21 -10.27
C ALA A 526 -14.21 -23.84 -8.86
N GLU A 527 -14.20 -25.18 -8.79
CA GLU A 527 -13.94 -25.94 -7.56
C GLU A 527 -12.42 -25.97 -7.30
N ILE A 528 -11.94 -25.19 -6.32
CA ILE A 528 -10.50 -24.97 -6.13
C ILE A 528 -9.99 -25.70 -4.89
N SER A 529 -8.86 -26.40 -5.06
CA SER A 529 -8.03 -26.90 -3.96
C SER A 529 -6.64 -26.27 -4.04
N ILE A 530 -6.17 -25.69 -2.94
CA ILE A 530 -4.80 -25.15 -2.85
C ILE A 530 -3.97 -26.02 -1.91
N VAL A 531 -2.80 -26.44 -2.39
CA VAL A 531 -1.86 -27.31 -1.69
C VAL A 531 -0.64 -26.48 -1.25
N GLU A 532 -0.35 -26.50 0.05
CA GLU A 532 0.78 -25.76 0.63
C GLU A 532 1.57 -26.67 1.59
N MET A 533 2.87 -26.73 1.37
CA MET A 533 3.79 -27.56 2.18
C MET A 533 3.93 -26.99 3.61
N MET A 534 3.84 -25.68 3.77
CA MET A 534 3.91 -25.02 5.07
C MET A 534 2.57 -25.12 5.80
N ASP A 535 2.56 -24.66 7.05
CA ASP A 535 1.38 -24.63 7.92
C ASP A 535 0.40 -23.48 7.62
N GLN A 536 0.77 -22.53 6.73
CA GLN A 536 0.00 -21.35 6.45
C GLN A 536 0.07 -20.91 4.98
N ILE A 537 -1.09 -20.64 4.39
CA ILE A 537 -1.23 -20.01 3.07
C ILE A 537 -1.11 -18.50 3.20
N GLY A 538 -0.52 -17.85 2.18
CA GLY A 538 -0.34 -16.40 2.14
C GLY A 538 0.63 -15.86 3.20
N ARG A 539 1.61 -16.65 3.61
CA ARG A 539 2.58 -16.27 4.66
C ARG A 539 3.39 -15.03 4.30
N ASP A 540 3.64 -14.83 3.02
CA ASP A 540 4.45 -13.73 2.48
C ASP A 540 3.64 -12.50 2.05
N LEU A 541 2.32 -12.51 2.22
CA LEU A 541 1.44 -11.40 1.87
C LEU A 541 1.48 -10.29 2.93
N ASP A 542 1.22 -9.06 2.47
CA ASP A 542 0.92 -7.96 3.37
C ASP A 542 -0.43 -8.18 4.10
N PRO A 543 -0.66 -7.53 5.26
CA PRO A 543 -1.86 -7.78 6.07
C PRO A 543 -3.18 -7.50 5.36
N VAL A 544 -3.22 -6.54 4.44
CA VAL A 544 -4.44 -6.16 3.70
C VAL A 544 -4.79 -7.24 2.68
N THR A 545 -3.83 -7.59 1.83
CA THR A 545 -3.99 -8.64 0.82
C THR A 545 -4.27 -9.99 1.46
N LYS A 546 -3.63 -10.29 2.60
CA LYS A 546 -3.84 -11.53 3.33
C LYS A 546 -5.26 -11.66 3.87
N ASN A 547 -5.80 -10.58 4.46
CA ASN A 547 -7.17 -10.58 4.96
C ASN A 547 -8.18 -10.73 3.83
N ASP A 548 -7.97 -9.99 2.74
CA ASP A 548 -8.82 -10.10 1.55
C ASP A 548 -8.81 -11.51 0.96
N MET A 549 -7.65 -12.12 0.79
CA MET A 549 -7.55 -13.49 0.26
C MET A 549 -8.19 -14.53 1.19
N LYS A 550 -8.10 -14.35 2.52
CA LYS A 550 -8.80 -15.20 3.49
C LYS A 550 -10.31 -15.16 3.26
N ASP A 551 -10.88 -13.96 3.08
CA ASP A 551 -12.30 -13.76 2.83
C ASP A 551 -12.73 -14.33 1.47
N GLN A 552 -11.93 -14.10 0.41
CA GLN A 552 -12.19 -14.65 -0.92
C GLN A 552 -12.17 -16.18 -0.91
N MET A 553 -11.17 -16.81 -0.29
CA MET A 553 -11.10 -18.26 -0.19
C MET A 553 -12.30 -18.84 0.59
N LYS A 554 -12.75 -18.17 1.66
CA LYS A 554 -13.94 -18.57 2.41
C LYS A 554 -15.20 -18.43 1.57
N LYS A 555 -15.38 -17.30 0.89
CA LYS A 555 -16.55 -17.01 0.02
C LYS A 555 -16.68 -18.03 -1.11
N HIS A 556 -15.57 -18.43 -1.72
CA HIS A 556 -15.54 -19.36 -2.84
C HIS A 556 -15.29 -20.82 -2.42
N HIS A 557 -15.39 -21.13 -1.13
CA HIS A 557 -15.24 -22.48 -0.57
C HIS A 557 -13.95 -23.20 -1.01
N VAL A 558 -12.82 -22.47 -1.13
CA VAL A 558 -11.53 -23.02 -1.54
C VAL A 558 -11.03 -24.03 -0.49
N ALA A 559 -10.78 -25.27 -0.91
CA ALA A 559 -10.20 -26.29 -0.06
C ALA A 559 -8.72 -26.01 0.20
N GLN A 560 -8.32 -25.83 1.46
CA GLN A 560 -6.97 -25.48 1.87
C GLN A 560 -6.25 -26.68 2.46
N LEU A 561 -5.28 -27.22 1.73
CA LEU A 561 -4.48 -28.39 2.11
C LEU A 561 -3.07 -27.92 2.53
N THR A 562 -2.95 -27.49 3.79
CA THR A 562 -1.66 -27.10 4.40
C THR A 562 -0.89 -28.34 4.88
N LYS A 563 0.43 -28.17 5.16
CA LYS A 563 1.35 -29.27 5.54
C LYS A 563 1.29 -30.45 4.56
N THR A 564 1.02 -30.14 3.28
CA THR A 564 0.83 -31.11 2.20
C THR A 564 1.81 -30.84 1.08
N ALA A 565 2.65 -31.82 0.75
CA ALA A 565 3.72 -31.68 -0.24
C ALA A 565 3.38 -32.42 -1.54
N LEU A 566 3.68 -31.79 -2.70
CA LEU A 566 3.59 -32.42 -4.02
C LEU A 566 4.70 -33.47 -4.17
N GLN A 567 4.34 -34.69 -4.54
CA GLN A 567 5.27 -35.82 -4.77
C GLN A 567 5.46 -36.14 -6.26
N GLU A 568 4.37 -36.15 -7.02
CA GLU A 568 4.39 -36.49 -8.45
C GLU A 568 3.31 -35.70 -9.21
N VAL A 569 3.63 -35.33 -10.43
CA VAL A 569 2.73 -34.72 -11.40
C VAL A 569 2.34 -35.76 -12.44
N LYS A 570 1.03 -36.05 -12.54
CA LYS A 570 0.42 -36.92 -13.54
C LYS A 570 -0.38 -36.10 -14.56
N ASP A 571 -0.95 -36.71 -15.58
CA ASP A 571 -1.63 -36.01 -16.68
C ASP A 571 -2.89 -35.26 -16.23
N SER A 572 -3.60 -35.76 -15.20
CA SER A 572 -4.85 -35.20 -14.69
C SER A 572 -4.99 -35.29 -13.17
N SER A 573 -3.90 -35.54 -12.46
CA SER A 573 -3.88 -35.56 -10.99
C SER A 573 -2.50 -35.17 -10.45
N PHE A 574 -2.46 -34.67 -9.22
CA PHE A 574 -1.25 -34.53 -8.41
C PHE A 574 -1.25 -35.59 -7.31
N LEU A 575 -0.15 -36.32 -7.17
CA LEU A 575 0.10 -37.16 -5.99
C LEU A 575 0.68 -36.24 -4.90
N VAL A 576 -0.02 -36.13 -3.79
CA VAL A 576 0.41 -35.31 -2.65
C VAL A 576 0.55 -36.17 -1.40
N LYS A 577 1.34 -35.67 -0.44
CA LYS A 577 1.62 -36.34 0.83
C LYS A 577 1.46 -35.38 2.00
N ASP A 578 0.74 -35.82 3.02
CA ASP A 578 0.62 -35.16 4.32
C ASP A 578 0.85 -36.16 5.47
N ALA A 579 0.41 -35.80 6.69
CA ALA A 579 0.57 -36.66 7.87
C ALA A 579 -0.29 -37.95 7.81
N GLU A 580 -1.37 -37.96 7.01
CA GLU A 580 -2.26 -39.11 6.85
C GLU A 580 -1.79 -40.08 5.77
N GLY A 581 -0.83 -39.66 4.93
CA GLY A 581 -0.27 -40.47 3.87
C GLY A 581 -0.31 -39.82 2.48
N GLU A 582 -0.20 -40.66 1.45
CA GLU A 582 -0.25 -40.24 0.07
C GLU A 582 -1.66 -40.37 -0.49
N ARG A 583 -2.08 -39.34 -1.27
CA ARG A 583 -3.34 -39.36 -2.01
C ARG A 583 -3.25 -38.60 -3.32
N GLU A 584 -4.11 -38.98 -4.26
CA GLU A 584 -4.23 -38.27 -5.53
C GLU A 584 -5.30 -37.18 -5.46
N LEU A 585 -4.97 -36.02 -6.02
CA LEU A 585 -5.90 -34.92 -6.24
C LEU A 585 -6.17 -34.79 -7.74
N PRO A 586 -7.34 -35.27 -8.22
CA PRO A 586 -7.70 -35.16 -9.62
C PRO A 586 -8.11 -33.72 -9.98
N PHE A 587 -7.80 -33.31 -11.22
CA PHE A 587 -8.12 -31.97 -11.73
C PHE A 587 -8.48 -31.96 -13.22
N ASP A 588 -9.26 -30.95 -13.60
CA ASP A 588 -9.40 -30.53 -15.00
C ASP A 588 -8.22 -29.62 -15.40
N TYR A 589 -7.75 -28.77 -14.46
CA TYR A 589 -6.60 -27.87 -14.61
C TYR A 589 -5.71 -27.90 -13.36
N GLY A 590 -4.42 -28.16 -13.56
CA GLY A 590 -3.44 -28.22 -12.47
C GLY A 590 -2.38 -27.11 -12.62
N PHE A 591 -2.07 -26.42 -11.52
CA PHE A 591 -1.08 -25.32 -11.54
C PHE A 591 0.02 -25.57 -10.51
N VAL A 592 1.29 -25.37 -10.94
CA VAL A 592 2.45 -25.49 -10.07
C VAL A 592 3.10 -24.12 -9.92
N CYS A 593 2.96 -23.54 -8.72
CA CYS A 593 3.28 -22.14 -8.38
C CYS A 593 4.22 -22.06 -7.18
N LEU A 594 5.39 -22.70 -7.27
CA LEU A 594 6.36 -22.84 -6.16
C LEU A 594 7.28 -21.62 -5.98
N GLY A 595 6.93 -20.49 -6.59
CA GLY A 595 7.70 -19.26 -6.56
C GLY A 595 8.55 -19.04 -7.82
N MET A 596 9.52 -18.12 -7.72
CA MET A 596 10.35 -17.68 -8.84
C MET A 596 11.82 -17.94 -8.53
N ARG A 597 12.60 -18.23 -9.56
CA ARG A 597 14.07 -18.45 -9.52
C ARG A 597 14.78 -17.33 -10.27
N ALA A 598 15.79 -16.74 -9.64
CA ALA A 598 16.65 -15.72 -10.24
C ALA A 598 17.34 -16.23 -11.51
N GLN A 599 17.43 -15.37 -12.53
CA GLN A 599 18.18 -15.62 -13.77
C GLN A 599 19.50 -14.84 -13.75
N GLY A 600 20.38 -15.20 -12.81
CA GLY A 600 21.68 -14.55 -12.60
C GLY A 600 22.84 -15.09 -13.44
N GLN A 601 22.60 -16.02 -14.37
CA GLN A 601 23.66 -16.68 -15.14
C GLN A 601 24.45 -15.66 -15.99
N LEU A 602 23.76 -14.77 -16.67
CA LEU A 602 24.40 -13.73 -17.48
C LEU A 602 25.34 -12.83 -16.66
N PHE A 603 25.00 -12.52 -15.41
CA PHE A 603 25.87 -11.74 -14.53
C PHE A 603 27.24 -12.41 -14.32
N ALA A 604 27.28 -13.72 -14.12
CA ALA A 604 28.53 -14.48 -13.99
C ALA A 604 29.32 -14.44 -15.29
N GLU A 605 28.67 -14.70 -16.44
CA GLU A 605 29.28 -14.63 -17.77
C GLU A 605 29.89 -13.25 -18.06
N LEU A 606 29.21 -12.18 -17.71
CA LEU A 606 29.71 -10.81 -17.87
C LEU A 606 30.89 -10.52 -16.93
N SER A 607 30.82 -10.99 -15.68
CA SER A 607 31.90 -10.81 -14.72
C SER A 607 33.20 -11.46 -15.21
N ASP A 608 33.11 -12.64 -15.82
CA ASP A 608 34.23 -13.32 -16.41
C ASP A 608 34.74 -12.63 -17.68
N ALA A 609 33.82 -12.19 -18.56
CA ALA A 609 34.15 -11.58 -19.84
C ALA A 609 34.82 -10.21 -19.73
N PHE A 610 34.50 -9.45 -18.67
CA PHE A 610 35.00 -8.07 -18.44
C PHE A 610 36.00 -7.99 -17.28
N VAL A 611 36.53 -9.12 -16.79
CA VAL A 611 37.45 -9.18 -15.62
C VAL A 611 38.72 -8.34 -15.80
N SER A 612 39.19 -8.17 -17.03
CA SER A 612 40.36 -7.35 -17.36
C SER A 612 40.06 -5.92 -17.80
N ASP A 613 38.80 -5.55 -17.88
CA ASP A 613 38.36 -4.26 -18.33
C ASP A 613 38.09 -3.34 -17.10
N ASP A 614 38.30 -2.04 -17.24
CA ASP A 614 37.96 -1.04 -16.20
C ASP A 614 36.45 -0.73 -16.26
N VAL A 615 35.64 -1.73 -15.96
CA VAL A 615 34.18 -1.68 -16.04
C VAL A 615 33.55 -2.24 -14.75
N GLU A 616 32.71 -1.46 -14.11
CA GLU A 616 31.92 -1.94 -12.96
C GLU A 616 30.69 -2.74 -13.44
N ILE A 617 30.37 -3.84 -12.76
CA ILE A 617 29.22 -4.68 -13.11
C ILE A 617 28.30 -4.88 -11.90
N LEU A 618 27.04 -4.50 -12.06
CA LEU A 618 25.99 -4.67 -11.05
C LEU A 618 24.99 -5.76 -11.46
N ASN A 619 24.51 -6.50 -10.47
CA ASN A 619 23.34 -7.37 -10.61
C ASN A 619 22.21 -6.86 -9.73
N ILE A 620 21.06 -6.51 -10.32
CA ILE A 620 19.92 -5.88 -9.63
C ILE A 620 18.59 -6.59 -9.89
N GLY A 621 17.63 -6.38 -9.02
CA GLY A 621 16.28 -6.94 -9.14
C GLY A 621 16.27 -8.47 -9.00
N ASP A 622 15.34 -9.09 -9.70
CA ASP A 622 15.10 -10.53 -9.60
C ASP A 622 16.22 -11.40 -10.19
N SER A 623 17.07 -10.86 -11.05
CA SER A 623 18.26 -11.58 -11.53
C SER A 623 19.29 -11.82 -10.41
N LYS A 624 19.35 -10.94 -9.43
CA LYS A 624 20.16 -11.11 -8.22
C LYS A 624 19.48 -12.07 -7.23
N ARG A 625 18.21 -11.87 -6.99
CA ARG A 625 17.36 -12.70 -6.13
C ARG A 625 15.90 -12.38 -6.43
N ALA A 626 15.10 -13.40 -6.71
CA ALA A 626 13.65 -13.22 -6.89
C ALA A 626 12.99 -12.69 -5.60
N ARG A 627 12.41 -11.49 -5.69
CA ARG A 627 11.79 -10.75 -4.58
C ARG A 627 10.57 -9.96 -5.06
N ARG A 628 10.34 -8.81 -4.48
CA ARG A 628 9.24 -7.91 -4.83
C ARG A 628 9.73 -6.78 -5.75
N ILE A 629 8.81 -6.20 -6.53
CA ILE A 629 9.11 -5.06 -7.41
C ILE A 629 9.78 -3.92 -6.64
N ILE A 630 9.36 -3.66 -5.39
CA ILE A 630 9.94 -2.61 -4.53
C ILE A 630 11.46 -2.74 -4.36
N ASP A 631 11.98 -3.97 -4.28
CA ASP A 631 13.42 -4.22 -4.14
C ASP A 631 14.15 -3.86 -5.42
N GLY A 632 13.63 -4.31 -6.57
CA GLY A 632 14.20 -4.01 -7.87
C GLY A 632 14.16 -2.51 -8.21
N THR A 633 13.07 -1.82 -7.89
CA THR A 633 12.94 -0.37 -8.08
C THR A 633 13.96 0.40 -7.25
N LEU A 634 14.16 -0.01 -5.98
CA LEU A 634 15.13 0.63 -5.10
C LEU A 634 16.57 0.36 -5.58
N GLU A 635 16.88 -0.88 -5.97
CA GLU A 635 18.21 -1.23 -6.51
C GLU A 635 18.49 -0.49 -7.83
N GLY A 636 17.49 -0.34 -8.70
CA GLY A 636 17.59 0.48 -9.90
C GLY A 636 17.92 1.95 -9.62
N ARG A 637 17.28 2.57 -8.62
CA ARG A 637 17.60 3.92 -8.17
C ARG A 637 18.98 4.01 -7.52
N ASN A 638 19.39 3.00 -6.78
CA ASN A 638 20.64 2.99 -6.03
C ASN A 638 21.91 2.89 -6.90
N ILE A 639 21.80 2.76 -8.22
CA ILE A 639 22.97 2.90 -9.13
C ILE A 639 23.68 4.26 -8.96
N LEU A 640 22.97 5.29 -8.45
CA LEU A 640 23.58 6.57 -8.08
C LEU A 640 24.74 6.41 -7.10
N ASN A 641 24.60 5.52 -6.13
CA ASN A 641 25.66 5.23 -5.15
C ASN A 641 26.90 4.64 -5.85
N THR A 642 26.68 3.75 -6.81
CA THR A 642 27.78 3.18 -7.61
C THR A 642 28.45 4.26 -8.46
N LEU A 643 27.68 5.09 -9.15
CA LEU A 643 28.23 6.21 -9.93
C LEU A 643 29.03 7.18 -9.05
N THR A 644 28.59 7.42 -7.81
CA THR A 644 29.33 8.22 -6.83
C THR A 644 30.64 7.53 -6.41
N GLN A 645 30.60 6.23 -6.09
CA GLN A 645 31.79 5.45 -5.73
C GLN A 645 32.82 5.38 -6.87
N MET A 646 32.36 5.35 -8.11
CA MET A 646 33.21 5.42 -9.31
C MET A 646 33.73 6.83 -9.63
N GLY A 647 33.31 7.87 -8.86
CA GLY A 647 33.74 9.26 -9.02
C GLY A 647 33.11 9.97 -10.24
N TYR A 648 31.89 9.57 -10.64
CA TYR A 648 31.12 10.24 -11.69
C TYR A 648 30.15 11.30 -11.13
N LEU A 649 29.65 11.09 -9.91
CA LEU A 649 28.75 12.02 -9.18
C LEU A 649 29.43 12.63 -7.96
#